data_322b10ed0e0d455a696ba66f3f729fd5
#
_entry.id   322b10ed0e0d455a696ba66f3f729fd5
#
_cell.length_a   1.000
_cell.length_b   1.000
_cell.length_c   1.000
_cell.angle_alpha   90.00
_cell.angle_beta   90.00
_cell.angle_gamma   90.00
#
_symmetry.space_group_name_H-M   'P 1'
#
loop_
_entity.id
_entity.type
_entity.pdbx_description
1 polymer ?
#
loop_
_entity_poly.entity_id
_entity_poly.type
_entity_poly.pdbx_seq_one_letter_code
_entity_poly.pdbx_strand_id
1 'polypeptide(L)'
;MSDDIPPASPGDTPAPAAKPASEPTPERANDAEPDRTGAVTPPPVPAPAPGDRSFVAPPRRPLVAAATLIVLAIIAALGIADVQPPSPRPATAPAEQFSAGRAFEHVQRIGQEVHVTGSPAADRVRQYVIDTLTADGLHPEIQDAVGVNAGKFGDGGMAHIRNVVAVLPGTASTGQLVLMAHYDSVQVSYGANDDGAGTSTLLEVARALTAPGAERPRNDVVFLFTDAEEACLCGAEAFVSQHPLGQKPSVVLNFEARGSSGPAVMFQTSESNADLIDVYARTPHPVGTSLAVEVYRLLSNDTDFTPFLAQSRFTGLNTAYIDGSSVYHSPFDRPSTMNRASLQHHGDNALALAREFGRADLPPLMRPASSDAVYFPFAGLLVRYPATLTWPIAALALLAVAALVLLARRRGLTTIPRTLSALALALVPLIAAAVAAQALWSLLVLIRPGYGELLDPARPTWFRFGVLALTAAMLLSWYAMSRRRLGPVPLATGGLALLALLGALFAAVIPGGSYLVAIPALVGSLAGIAALYVRPPLARTAVLTVGAAVPVLVLAPTVALFLPALGLATGAAAAMFATLLGLAVLPVLELLFRPPLAARNRLRAAGPAAVALVASLVCTATGMVVDNWDPTHPEPTHLMYALDRDTGTAEWVSLEQSPGAWTSRYVHGRQSLNRQFPVLPAGELSVGPAQAADLPAPEATVLSDSTAGGQRTLHLRIASKRPVRFLSFYGAAGDHRVVSATVEGRAATTYIEGQDRFGVVFHGPPAEGLDVTLVLQDTAPFALRLVDGSDGLTTLPGFTPRPDTVGVFGSHSSELLAVARTQTL
;
A
#
# COMPACT_ATOMS: atom_id res chain seq x y z
N MET A 1 38.19 15.91 8.61
CA MET A 1 39.10 14.79 8.78
C MET A 1 38.69 13.83 7.69
N SER A 2 39.16 14.07 6.44
CA SER A 2 40.39 13.64 5.76
C SER A 2 40.67 12.16 6.12
N ASP A 3 40.64 11.22 5.18
CA ASP A 3 41.63 11.09 4.13
C ASP A 3 41.18 10.23 2.95
N ASP A 4 41.58 10.71 1.82
CA ASP A 4 41.85 10.17 0.50
C ASP A 4 42.27 8.71 0.36
N ILE A 5 41.76 8.06 -0.70
CA ILE A 5 42.49 7.03 -1.45
C ILE A 5 42.22 7.22 -2.97
N PRO A 6 43.26 7.34 -3.81
CA PRO A 6 43.14 7.51 -5.25
C PRO A 6 43.13 6.17 -6.02
N PRO A 7 42.78 6.19 -7.32
CA PRO A 7 42.57 5.00 -8.14
C PRO A 7 43.84 4.48 -8.84
N ALA A 8 43.87 3.18 -9.14
CA ALA A 8 44.85 2.56 -9.99
C ALA A 8 44.18 1.94 -11.22
N SER A 9 44.68 2.23 -12.39
CA SER A 9 44.46 1.62 -13.68
C SER A 9 45.82 1.19 -14.28
N PRO A 10 45.92 0.59 -15.50
CA PRO A 10 45.82 -0.87 -15.78
C PRO A 10 47.08 -1.39 -16.52
N GLY A 11 47.09 -2.67 -16.90
CA GLY A 11 48.05 -3.28 -17.85
C GLY A 11 48.66 -4.55 -17.25
N ASP A 12 48.79 -5.66 -17.82
CA ASP A 12 49.00 -6.17 -19.15
C ASP A 12 48.93 -7.72 -19.14
N THR A 13 48.36 -8.28 -20.16
CA THR A 13 48.45 -9.68 -20.51
C THR A 13 49.84 -10.03 -21.04
N PRO A 14 50.36 -11.28 -20.90
CA PRO A 14 50.32 -12.15 -22.08
C PRO A 14 50.09 -13.68 -21.82
N ALA A 15 49.52 -14.35 -22.78
CA ALA A 15 49.54 -15.78 -23.02
C ALA A 15 50.75 -16.13 -23.93
N PRO A 16 50.95 -17.38 -24.46
CA PRO A 16 50.73 -18.75 -23.93
C PRO A 16 51.99 -19.66 -24.24
N ALA A 17 52.00 -20.92 -23.72
CA ALA A 17 52.72 -22.04 -24.36
C ALA A 17 52.54 -23.34 -23.54
N ALA A 18 52.04 -24.34 -24.10
CA ALA A 18 52.52 -25.49 -24.86
C ALA A 18 52.69 -26.78 -23.99
N LYS A 19 51.96 -27.82 -24.43
CA LYS A 19 52.18 -29.25 -24.08
C LYS A 19 53.51 -29.74 -24.66
N PRO A 20 54.11 -30.89 -24.19
CA PRO A 20 53.86 -32.19 -24.79
C PRO A 20 53.83 -33.37 -23.80
N ALA A 21 53.07 -34.38 -24.03
CA ALA A 21 53.23 -35.67 -24.73
C ALA A 21 54.09 -36.69 -24.01
N SER A 22 53.57 -37.86 -23.82
CA SER A 22 53.65 -39.20 -24.35
C SER A 22 53.83 -40.31 -23.30
N GLU A 23 53.08 -41.36 -23.53
CA GLU A 23 53.07 -42.71 -22.95
C GLU A 23 54.48 -43.42 -23.01
N PRO A 24 54.65 -44.60 -22.37
CA PRO A 24 54.17 -45.85 -22.98
C PRO A 24 53.73 -46.96 -22.01
N THR A 25 52.92 -47.85 -22.56
CA THR A 25 52.65 -49.25 -22.08
C THR A 25 53.86 -50.16 -22.39
N PRO A 26 54.01 -51.31 -21.66
CA PRO A 26 53.93 -52.59 -22.31
C PRO A 26 53.26 -53.73 -21.45
N GLU A 27 52.47 -54.51 -22.10
CA GLU A 27 52.63 -55.86 -22.60
C GLU A 27 52.42 -57.06 -21.65
N ARG A 28 51.70 -58.01 -22.21
CA ARG A 28 51.20 -59.28 -21.78
C ARG A 28 52.22 -60.24 -21.23
N ALA A 29 51.75 -61.17 -20.36
CA ALA A 29 52.08 -62.62 -20.50
C ALA A 29 50.96 -63.45 -19.83
N ASN A 30 50.63 -64.49 -20.54
CA ASN A 30 49.67 -65.60 -20.27
C ASN A 30 50.14 -66.50 -19.11
N ASP A 31 49.21 -67.20 -18.46
CA ASP A 31 48.93 -68.63 -18.51
C ASP A 31 48.39 -69.22 -17.24
N ALA A 32 47.44 -70.17 -17.44
CA ALA A 32 47.07 -71.26 -16.61
C ALA A 32 45.97 -71.21 -15.62
N GLU A 33 44.78 -71.67 -16.06
CA GLU A 33 43.78 -72.36 -15.20
C GLU A 33 44.42 -73.64 -14.57
N PRO A 34 43.96 -74.15 -13.38
CA PRO A 34 42.76 -74.94 -13.40
C PRO A 34 41.82 -74.86 -12.14
N ASP A 35 40.55 -75.00 -12.51
CA ASP A 35 39.52 -75.79 -11.84
C ASP A 35 39.55 -76.02 -10.31
N ARG A 36 38.64 -75.50 -9.55
CA ARG A 36 37.91 -76.11 -8.42
C ARG A 36 36.61 -75.38 -8.02
N THR A 37 35.55 -76.10 -8.26
CA THR A 37 34.24 -75.94 -7.69
C THR A 37 34.28 -75.64 -6.17
N GLY A 38 33.80 -74.45 -5.81
CA GLY A 38 33.54 -74.01 -4.47
C GLY A 38 32.36 -73.05 -4.48
N ALA A 39 31.19 -73.47 -4.01
CA ALA A 39 30.01 -72.66 -3.80
C ALA A 39 30.34 -71.51 -2.87
N VAL A 40 30.48 -70.31 -3.44
CA VAL A 40 30.55 -69.07 -2.68
C VAL A 40 29.14 -68.60 -2.41
N THR A 41 28.69 -68.72 -1.19
CA THR A 41 27.50 -68.05 -0.64
C THR A 41 27.68 -66.51 -0.84
N PRO A 42 26.75 -65.85 -1.44
CA PRO A 42 26.85 -64.37 -1.57
C PRO A 42 26.88 -63.76 -0.15
N PRO A 43 27.66 -62.67 0.06
CA PRO A 43 27.71 -62.00 1.34
C PRO A 43 26.31 -61.51 1.71
N PRO A 44 25.93 -61.52 2.99
CA PRO A 44 24.61 -61.05 3.42
C PRO A 44 24.48 -59.65 2.99
N VAL A 45 23.38 -59.37 2.27
CA VAL A 45 22.94 -58.00 1.92
C VAL A 45 22.94 -57.19 3.23
N PRO A 46 23.71 -56.09 3.32
CA PRO A 46 23.71 -55.30 4.52
C PRO A 46 22.28 -54.89 4.85
N ALA A 47 21.87 -55.14 6.08
CA ALA A 47 20.55 -54.70 6.56
C ALA A 47 20.37 -53.22 6.26
N PRO A 48 19.24 -52.78 5.74
CA PRO A 48 18.99 -51.38 5.45
C PRO A 48 19.26 -50.58 6.71
N ALA A 49 20.06 -49.49 6.56
CA ALA A 49 20.39 -48.61 7.65
C ALA A 49 19.12 -48.19 8.41
N PRO A 50 19.12 -48.14 9.75
CA PRO A 50 17.97 -47.76 10.53
C PRO A 50 17.76 -46.25 10.37
N GLY A 51 17.02 -45.85 9.36
CA GLY A 51 16.86 -44.40 9.02
C GLY A 51 15.69 -44.05 8.12
N ASP A 52 15.05 -45.00 7.49
CA ASP A 52 13.97 -44.72 6.56
C ASP A 52 12.61 -45.30 7.02
N ARG A 53 12.25 -44.97 8.27
CA ARG A 53 10.85 -45.04 8.66
C ARG A 53 10.18 -43.79 8.12
N SER A 54 9.94 -43.76 6.80
CA SER A 54 9.03 -42.83 6.19
C SER A 54 7.75 -42.76 7.03
N PHE A 55 7.25 -41.57 7.32
CA PHE A 55 5.89 -41.41 7.82
C PHE A 55 5.00 -42.32 6.98
N VAL A 56 4.40 -43.36 7.57
CA VAL A 56 3.61 -44.35 6.83
C VAL A 56 2.60 -43.60 6.01
N ALA A 57 2.73 -43.71 4.68
CA ALA A 57 1.85 -43.00 3.77
C ALA A 57 0.40 -43.49 3.96
N PRO A 58 -0.59 -42.64 3.96
CA PRO A 58 -1.98 -43.05 4.08
C PRO A 58 -2.36 -43.94 2.88
N PRO A 59 -3.26 -44.92 3.08
CA PRO A 59 -3.83 -45.67 1.99
C PRO A 59 -4.51 -44.72 1.00
N ARG A 60 -4.47 -45.05 -0.31
CA ARG A 60 -5.03 -44.21 -1.38
C ARG A 60 -4.54 -42.74 -1.32
N ARG A 61 -3.22 -42.55 -1.12
CA ARG A 61 -2.55 -41.26 -0.92
C ARG A 61 -3.03 -40.12 -1.85
N PRO A 62 -3.29 -40.30 -3.16
CA PRO A 62 -3.76 -39.22 -4.02
C PRO A 62 -5.16 -38.67 -3.62
N LEU A 63 -6.06 -39.58 -3.20
CA LEU A 63 -7.40 -39.18 -2.74
C LEU A 63 -7.34 -38.44 -1.41
N VAL A 64 -6.49 -38.90 -0.49
CA VAL A 64 -6.27 -38.18 0.79
C VAL A 64 -5.63 -36.83 0.56
N ALA A 65 -4.66 -36.73 -0.35
CA ALA A 65 -4.07 -35.44 -0.73
C ALA A 65 -5.11 -34.48 -1.30
N ALA A 66 -5.93 -34.96 -2.27
CA ALA A 66 -6.99 -34.16 -2.85
C ALA A 66 -8.02 -33.70 -1.81
N ALA A 67 -8.49 -34.60 -0.96
CA ALA A 67 -9.46 -34.27 0.11
C ALA A 67 -8.89 -33.24 1.08
N THR A 68 -7.64 -33.41 1.51
CA THR A 68 -6.97 -32.47 2.43
C THR A 68 -6.80 -31.09 1.80
N LEU A 69 -6.35 -31.02 0.54
CA LEU A 69 -6.18 -29.75 -0.16
C LEU A 69 -7.51 -29.06 -0.41
N ILE A 70 -8.57 -29.81 -0.75
CA ILE A 70 -9.92 -29.26 -0.90
C ILE A 70 -10.41 -28.68 0.43
N VAL A 71 -10.23 -29.39 1.55
CA VAL A 71 -10.59 -28.89 2.87
C VAL A 71 -9.84 -27.59 3.19
N LEU A 72 -8.53 -27.53 2.97
CA LEU A 72 -7.76 -26.30 3.21
C LEU A 72 -8.13 -25.18 2.24
N ALA A 73 -8.45 -25.50 0.99
CA ALA A 73 -8.92 -24.50 0.01
C ALA A 73 -10.30 -23.94 0.42
N ILE A 74 -11.20 -24.77 0.93
CA ILE A 74 -12.49 -24.32 1.49
C ILE A 74 -12.26 -23.41 2.69
N ILE A 75 -11.37 -23.79 3.60
CA ILE A 75 -11.04 -22.96 4.77
C ILE A 75 -10.43 -21.62 4.34
N ALA A 76 -9.54 -21.63 3.35
CA ALA A 76 -8.99 -20.40 2.78
C ALA A 76 -10.08 -19.53 2.14
N ALA A 77 -10.96 -20.13 1.34
CA ALA A 77 -12.07 -19.43 0.70
C ALA A 77 -13.04 -18.82 1.73
N LEU A 78 -13.36 -19.54 2.81
CA LEU A 78 -14.19 -19.03 3.90
C LEU A 78 -13.50 -17.87 4.62
N GLY A 79 -12.21 -17.99 4.95
CA GLY A 79 -11.45 -16.93 5.59
C GLY A 79 -11.31 -15.68 4.70
N ILE A 80 -11.19 -15.86 3.38
CA ILE A 80 -11.16 -14.73 2.43
C ILE A 80 -12.57 -14.13 2.28
N ALA A 81 -13.61 -14.95 2.22
CA ALA A 81 -15.00 -14.48 2.13
C ALA A 81 -15.42 -13.66 3.36
N ASP A 82 -14.88 -13.99 4.53
CA ASP A 82 -15.13 -13.33 5.79
C ASP A 82 -14.68 -11.85 5.81
N VAL A 83 -13.68 -11.50 5.02
CA VAL A 83 -13.18 -10.12 4.89
C VAL A 83 -13.76 -9.37 3.69
N GLN A 84 -14.66 -9.99 2.93
CA GLN A 84 -15.27 -9.33 1.76
C GLN A 84 -16.40 -8.38 2.18
N PRO A 85 -16.69 -7.35 1.35
CA PRO A 85 -17.80 -6.44 1.61
C PRO A 85 -19.15 -7.15 1.68
N PRO A 86 -20.07 -6.69 2.55
CA PRO A 86 -21.44 -7.19 2.61
C PRO A 86 -22.25 -6.79 1.38
N SER A 87 -23.40 -7.43 1.17
CA SER A 87 -24.32 -7.03 0.10
C SER A 87 -24.85 -5.61 0.32
N PRO A 88 -24.91 -4.76 -0.73
CA PRO A 88 -25.39 -3.39 -0.63
C PRO A 88 -26.90 -3.35 -0.33
N ARG A 89 -27.32 -2.51 0.62
CA ARG A 89 -28.73 -2.25 0.90
C ARG A 89 -29.32 -1.24 -0.08
N PRO A 90 -30.58 -1.46 -0.52
CA PRO A 90 -31.28 -0.52 -1.40
C PRO A 90 -31.62 0.79 -0.68
N ALA A 91 -31.98 1.83 -1.43
CA ALA A 91 -32.39 3.12 -0.89
C ALA A 91 -33.64 3.03 0.01
N THR A 92 -34.44 1.98 -0.17
CA THR A 92 -35.64 1.70 0.64
C THR A 92 -35.36 1.02 1.98
N ALA A 93 -34.08 0.79 2.33
CA ALA A 93 -33.72 0.25 3.64
C ALA A 93 -34.23 1.14 4.79
N PRO A 94 -34.46 0.57 6.01
CA PRO A 94 -34.89 1.34 7.18
C PRO A 94 -34.09 2.61 7.39
N ALA A 95 -34.76 3.66 7.88
CA ALA A 95 -34.16 4.99 7.99
C ALA A 95 -32.97 5.04 8.95
N GLU A 96 -32.98 4.23 9.98
CA GLU A 96 -31.89 4.14 10.98
C GLU A 96 -30.71 3.29 10.52
N GLN A 97 -30.78 2.64 9.35
CA GLN A 97 -29.68 1.86 8.79
C GLN A 97 -28.95 2.64 7.72
N PHE A 98 -27.65 2.38 7.58
CA PHE A 98 -26.89 2.83 6.44
C PHE A 98 -27.36 2.11 5.17
N SER A 99 -27.50 2.85 4.09
CA SER A 99 -27.86 2.30 2.78
C SER A 99 -26.89 2.77 1.70
N ALA A 100 -26.17 1.83 1.10
CA ALA A 100 -25.36 2.13 -0.06
C ALA A 100 -26.19 2.66 -1.25
N GLY A 101 -27.48 2.33 -1.31
CA GLY A 101 -28.39 2.88 -2.32
C GLY A 101 -28.55 4.39 -2.19
N ARG A 102 -28.80 4.90 -0.97
CA ARG A 102 -28.92 6.33 -0.67
C ARG A 102 -27.57 7.04 -0.74
N ALA A 103 -26.52 6.45 -0.12
CA ALA A 103 -25.18 7.01 -0.18
C ALA A 103 -24.68 7.15 -1.63
N PHE A 104 -25.02 6.22 -2.51
CA PHE A 104 -24.63 6.29 -3.91
C PHE A 104 -25.33 7.43 -4.68
N GLU A 105 -26.51 7.87 -4.27
CA GLU A 105 -27.15 9.06 -4.82
C GLU A 105 -26.32 10.32 -4.53
N HIS A 106 -25.69 10.40 -3.34
CA HIS A 106 -24.72 11.45 -3.01
C HIS A 106 -23.47 11.35 -3.89
N VAL A 107 -22.89 10.13 -4.05
CA VAL A 107 -21.74 9.90 -4.93
C VAL A 107 -22.02 10.38 -6.35
N GLN A 108 -23.23 10.11 -6.87
CA GLN A 108 -23.63 10.56 -8.21
C GLN A 108 -23.71 12.08 -8.33
N ARG A 109 -23.97 12.80 -7.25
CA ARG A 109 -24.02 14.28 -7.24
C ARG A 109 -22.62 14.88 -7.11
N ILE A 110 -21.79 14.30 -6.25
CA ILE A 110 -20.42 14.75 -6.00
C ILE A 110 -19.55 14.52 -7.23
N GLY A 111 -19.53 13.30 -7.77
CA GLY A 111 -18.70 12.87 -8.88
C GLY A 111 -19.24 13.23 -10.28
N GLN A 112 -19.98 14.32 -10.44
CA GLN A 112 -20.49 14.78 -11.75
C GLN A 112 -19.41 15.43 -12.60
N GLU A 113 -18.49 16.14 -11.96
CA GLU A 113 -17.42 16.88 -12.60
C GLU A 113 -16.19 16.91 -11.71
N VAL A 114 -15.04 17.23 -12.28
CA VAL A 114 -13.80 17.44 -11.55
C VAL A 114 -13.95 18.67 -10.66
N HIS A 115 -13.70 18.54 -9.36
CA HIS A 115 -14.00 19.56 -8.35
C HIS A 115 -12.79 19.85 -7.43
N VAL A 116 -11.70 20.29 -8.06
CA VAL A 116 -10.49 20.68 -7.33
C VAL A 116 -10.72 21.89 -6.43
N THR A 117 -9.96 21.97 -5.36
CA THR A 117 -9.94 23.12 -4.45
C THR A 117 -9.91 24.46 -5.18
N GLY A 118 -10.76 25.39 -4.76
CA GLY A 118 -10.89 26.73 -5.36
C GLY A 118 -11.65 26.79 -6.68
N SER A 119 -12.11 25.67 -7.22
CA SER A 119 -12.89 25.64 -8.46
C SER A 119 -14.39 25.92 -8.22
N PRO A 120 -15.11 26.47 -9.22
CA PRO A 120 -16.57 26.59 -9.13
C PRO A 120 -17.29 25.26 -8.94
N ALA A 121 -16.68 24.14 -9.37
CA ALA A 121 -17.21 22.80 -9.16
C ALA A 121 -17.14 22.39 -7.69
N ALA A 122 -16.00 22.64 -7.02
CA ALA A 122 -15.87 22.44 -5.59
C ALA A 122 -16.89 23.27 -4.79
N ASP A 123 -17.15 24.52 -5.23
CA ASP A 123 -18.19 25.37 -4.63
C ASP A 123 -19.58 24.71 -4.72
N ARG A 124 -19.91 24.07 -5.85
CA ARG A 124 -21.18 23.34 -6.01
C ARG A 124 -21.27 22.11 -5.14
N VAL A 125 -20.18 21.33 -5.03
CA VAL A 125 -20.13 20.17 -4.14
C VAL A 125 -20.29 20.61 -2.68
N ARG A 126 -19.57 21.64 -2.26
CA ARG A 126 -19.68 22.21 -0.90
C ARG A 126 -21.10 22.66 -0.61
N GLN A 127 -21.74 23.37 -1.54
CA GLN A 127 -23.13 23.80 -1.36
C GLN A 127 -24.08 22.60 -1.25
N TYR A 128 -23.87 21.56 -2.06
CA TYR A 128 -24.64 20.32 -1.98
C TYR A 128 -24.51 19.65 -0.60
N VAL A 129 -23.30 19.61 -0.04
CA VAL A 129 -23.05 19.06 1.31
C VAL A 129 -23.82 19.88 2.35
N ILE A 130 -23.73 21.23 2.28
CA ILE A 130 -24.44 22.15 3.19
C ILE A 130 -25.95 21.95 3.09
N ASP A 131 -26.51 21.93 1.89
CA ASP A 131 -27.95 21.78 1.68
C ASP A 131 -28.45 20.42 2.22
N THR A 132 -27.68 19.36 2.02
CA THR A 132 -28.02 18.01 2.49
C THR A 132 -28.03 17.95 4.02
N LEU A 133 -26.98 18.43 4.67
CA LEU A 133 -26.91 18.47 6.15
C LEU A 133 -28.02 19.35 6.75
N THR A 134 -28.34 20.47 6.09
CA THR A 134 -29.44 21.35 6.50
C THR A 134 -30.80 20.65 6.38
N ALA A 135 -31.00 19.88 5.31
CA ALA A 135 -32.23 19.08 5.13
C ALA A 135 -32.37 17.99 6.20
N ASP A 136 -31.24 17.45 6.69
CA ASP A 136 -31.20 16.50 7.79
C ASP A 136 -31.35 17.17 9.19
N GLY A 137 -31.56 18.48 9.24
CA GLY A 137 -31.80 19.26 10.46
C GLY A 137 -30.52 19.63 11.22
N LEU A 138 -29.36 19.56 10.57
CA LEU A 138 -28.10 20.08 11.10
C LEU A 138 -27.87 21.53 10.70
N HIS A 139 -26.94 22.21 11.36
CA HIS A 139 -26.57 23.59 11.10
C HIS A 139 -25.11 23.64 10.67
N PRO A 140 -24.80 23.38 9.40
CA PRO A 140 -23.43 23.45 8.89
C PRO A 140 -22.91 24.89 8.86
N GLU A 141 -21.66 25.06 9.23
CA GLU A 141 -20.88 26.31 9.07
C GLU A 141 -19.72 26.10 8.12
N ILE A 142 -19.25 27.17 7.50
CA ILE A 142 -18.05 27.14 6.64
C ILE A 142 -16.89 27.70 7.45
N GLN A 143 -15.84 26.89 7.62
CA GLN A 143 -14.55 27.41 8.03
C GLN A 143 -13.81 27.93 6.80
N ASP A 144 -13.83 29.25 6.61
CA ASP A 144 -13.08 29.93 5.55
C ASP A 144 -11.73 30.38 6.13
N ALA A 145 -10.62 29.80 5.65
CA ALA A 145 -9.29 30.02 6.24
C ALA A 145 -8.18 29.71 5.22
N VAL A 146 -6.94 30.00 5.60
CA VAL A 146 -5.74 29.53 4.90
C VAL A 146 -5.11 28.40 5.68
N GLY A 147 -5.00 27.24 5.07
CA GLY A 147 -4.27 26.10 5.60
C GLY A 147 -2.82 26.12 5.13
N VAL A 148 -1.93 25.55 5.96
CA VAL A 148 -0.49 25.45 5.69
C VAL A 148 0.00 24.06 6.02
N ASN A 149 0.54 23.34 5.05
CA ASN A 149 1.22 22.09 5.32
C ASN A 149 2.66 22.14 4.76
N ALA A 150 3.58 22.33 5.64
CA ALA A 150 4.94 22.74 5.32
C ALA A 150 5.88 21.59 5.00
N GLY A 151 5.45 20.41 4.66
CA GLY A 151 6.55 19.53 4.57
C GLY A 151 6.42 18.13 4.04
N LYS A 152 5.24 17.56 3.92
CA LYS A 152 5.20 16.15 3.57
C LYS A 152 5.20 15.90 2.06
N PHE A 153 4.65 16.82 1.28
CA PHE A 153 4.80 16.80 -0.19
C PHE A 153 6.07 17.52 -0.68
N GLY A 154 6.89 18.08 0.25
CA GLY A 154 8.18 18.69 -0.08
C GLY A 154 8.08 20.00 -0.86
N ASP A 155 6.94 20.70 -0.83
CA ASP A 155 6.66 21.85 -1.69
C ASP A 155 6.20 23.12 -0.94
N GLY A 156 6.08 23.10 0.40
CA GLY A 156 5.60 24.25 1.15
C GLY A 156 4.14 24.60 0.84
N GLY A 157 3.28 23.59 0.75
CA GLY A 157 1.89 23.71 0.35
C GLY A 157 1.06 24.63 1.23
N MET A 158 0.27 25.50 0.59
CA MET A 158 -0.75 26.34 1.20
C MET A 158 -2.01 26.34 0.34
N ALA A 159 -3.16 26.54 0.96
CA ALA A 159 -4.41 26.65 0.22
C ALA A 159 -5.41 27.57 0.94
N HIS A 160 -6.24 28.25 0.16
CA HIS A 160 -7.46 28.86 0.67
C HIS A 160 -8.53 27.77 0.79
N ILE A 161 -8.89 27.40 2.01
CA ILE A 161 -9.78 26.26 2.28
C ILE A 161 -11.17 26.74 2.75
N ARG A 162 -12.18 25.93 2.48
CA ARG A 162 -13.55 26.14 2.91
C ARG A 162 -14.15 24.84 3.44
N ASN A 163 -13.68 24.40 4.61
CA ASN A 163 -14.23 23.21 5.26
C ASN A 163 -15.70 23.40 5.63
N VAL A 164 -16.49 22.35 5.51
CA VAL A 164 -17.86 22.33 6.04
C VAL A 164 -17.87 21.59 7.37
N VAL A 165 -18.37 22.23 8.41
CA VAL A 165 -18.42 21.69 9.77
C VAL A 165 -19.86 21.70 10.26
N ALA A 166 -20.36 20.53 10.69
CA ALA A 166 -21.68 20.43 11.30
C ALA A 166 -21.62 19.64 12.60
N VAL A 167 -22.37 20.06 13.59
CA VAL A 167 -22.41 19.39 14.90
C VAL A 167 -23.80 18.84 15.15
N LEU A 168 -23.88 17.55 15.48
CA LEU A 168 -25.03 16.90 16.11
C LEU A 168 -24.78 16.90 17.62
N PRO A 169 -25.45 17.79 18.39
CA PRO A 169 -25.21 17.87 19.82
C PRO A 169 -25.62 16.60 20.54
N GLY A 170 -24.78 16.16 21.45
CA GLY A 170 -25.04 15.03 22.31
C GLY A 170 -26.08 15.36 23.42
N THR A 171 -26.71 14.32 23.95
CA THR A 171 -27.71 14.47 25.03
C THR A 171 -27.07 14.68 26.40
N ALA A 172 -25.83 14.22 26.61
CA ALA A 172 -25.05 14.36 27.85
C ALA A 172 -23.56 14.19 27.54
N SER A 173 -23.00 15.10 26.72
CA SER A 173 -21.67 14.97 26.13
C SER A 173 -20.55 14.87 27.15
N THR A 174 -19.67 13.92 26.98
CA THR A 174 -18.40 13.78 27.71
C THR A 174 -17.19 14.15 26.87
N GLY A 175 -17.40 14.45 25.59
CA GLY A 175 -16.39 14.83 24.61
C GLY A 175 -16.97 14.85 23.21
N GLN A 176 -16.12 15.03 22.23
CA GLN A 176 -16.54 15.05 20.82
C GLN A 176 -15.94 13.89 20.02
N LEU A 177 -16.75 13.38 19.09
CA LEU A 177 -16.38 12.46 18.04
C LEU A 177 -16.35 13.24 16.73
N VAL A 178 -15.23 13.23 16.01
CA VAL A 178 -15.11 13.83 14.70
C VAL A 178 -15.16 12.72 13.63
N LEU A 179 -16.12 12.84 12.72
CA LEU A 179 -16.20 12.02 11.50
C LEU A 179 -15.72 12.90 10.34
N MET A 180 -14.71 12.45 9.62
CA MET A 180 -14.00 13.27 8.63
C MET A 180 -13.90 12.56 7.29
N ALA A 181 -14.02 13.35 6.20
CA ALA A 181 -13.80 12.97 4.81
C ALA A 181 -13.52 14.23 4.00
N HIS A 182 -12.78 14.15 2.90
CA HIS A 182 -12.58 15.32 2.05
C HIS A 182 -13.58 15.38 0.89
N TYR A 183 -13.82 16.59 0.38
CA TYR A 183 -14.75 16.79 -0.71
C TYR A 183 -14.12 17.36 -1.99
N ASP A 184 -12.83 17.69 -1.96
CA ASP A 184 -12.08 18.08 -3.15
C ASP A 184 -11.55 16.86 -3.92
N SER A 185 -11.19 17.03 -5.18
CA SER A 185 -10.61 16.01 -6.04
C SER A 185 -9.33 16.48 -6.70
N VAL A 186 -8.50 15.57 -7.19
CA VAL A 186 -7.39 15.93 -8.08
C VAL A 186 -7.90 16.43 -9.44
N GLN A 187 -7.05 17.14 -10.18
CA GLN A 187 -7.40 17.83 -11.43
C GLN A 187 -7.90 16.93 -12.55
N VAL A 188 -7.62 15.64 -12.50
CA VAL A 188 -7.98 14.69 -13.54
C VAL A 188 -9.04 13.69 -13.13
N SER A 189 -9.47 13.71 -11.86
CA SER A 189 -10.44 12.77 -11.28
C SER A 189 -11.78 13.42 -11.01
N TYR A 190 -12.85 12.65 -11.20
CA TYR A 190 -14.19 13.03 -10.75
C TYR A 190 -14.39 12.83 -9.24
N GLY A 191 -13.42 12.24 -8.52
CA GLY A 191 -13.48 12.08 -7.08
C GLY A 191 -14.68 11.28 -6.57
N ALA A 192 -15.18 10.31 -7.35
CA ALA A 192 -16.35 9.56 -6.95
C ALA A 192 -16.06 8.58 -5.80
N ASN A 193 -14.90 7.91 -5.86
CA ASN A 193 -14.39 7.09 -4.78
C ASN A 193 -13.55 7.93 -3.83
N ASP A 194 -12.61 8.67 -4.37
CA ASP A 194 -11.62 9.47 -3.66
C ASP A 194 -11.97 10.98 -3.71
N ASP A 195 -12.65 11.59 -2.68
CA ASP A 195 -13.24 10.89 -1.57
C ASP A 195 -14.76 11.13 -1.50
N GLY A 196 -15.41 11.01 -2.66
CA GLY A 196 -16.86 10.97 -2.73
C GLY A 196 -17.48 9.83 -1.91
N ALA A 197 -16.71 8.75 -1.67
CA ALA A 197 -17.15 7.65 -0.83
C ALA A 197 -17.22 8.04 0.65
N GLY A 198 -16.19 8.64 1.20
CA GLY A 198 -16.18 9.12 2.58
C GLY A 198 -17.21 10.24 2.79
N THR A 199 -17.19 11.25 1.90
CA THR A 199 -18.18 12.34 1.93
C THR A 199 -19.62 11.82 1.89
N SER A 200 -19.95 10.89 0.98
CA SER A 200 -21.29 10.27 0.91
C SER A 200 -21.60 9.39 2.13
N THR A 201 -20.58 8.74 2.67
CA THR A 201 -20.73 7.95 3.90
C THR A 201 -21.10 8.87 5.07
N LEU A 202 -20.44 10.00 5.24
CA LEU A 202 -20.73 10.95 6.30
C LEU A 202 -22.15 11.54 6.16
N LEU A 203 -22.58 11.90 4.96
CA LEU A 203 -23.92 12.42 4.70
C LEU A 203 -24.99 11.38 5.08
N GLU A 204 -24.84 10.14 4.66
CA GLU A 204 -25.79 9.07 4.99
C GLU A 204 -25.76 8.67 6.48
N VAL A 205 -24.59 8.75 7.15
CA VAL A 205 -24.47 8.58 8.60
C VAL A 205 -25.18 9.73 9.34
N ALA A 206 -25.01 10.97 8.90
CA ALA A 206 -25.70 12.14 9.46
C ALA A 206 -27.23 11.96 9.38
N ARG A 207 -27.74 11.60 8.20
CA ARG A 207 -29.14 11.28 7.98
C ARG A 207 -29.63 10.16 8.89
N ALA A 208 -28.86 9.07 9.04
CA ALA A 208 -29.25 7.92 9.85
C ALA A 208 -29.26 8.23 11.36
N LEU A 209 -28.41 9.13 11.83
CA LEU A 209 -28.38 9.56 13.24
C LEU A 209 -29.45 10.61 13.57
N THR A 210 -29.91 11.35 12.57
CA THR A 210 -30.97 12.37 12.72
C THR A 210 -32.36 11.84 12.34
N ALA A 211 -32.48 10.62 11.82
CA ALA A 211 -33.73 10.02 11.39
C ALA A 211 -34.78 9.99 12.53
N PRO A 212 -36.07 10.16 12.22
CA PRO A 212 -37.14 10.05 13.21
C PRO A 212 -37.07 8.72 13.96
N GLY A 213 -37.00 8.77 15.29
CA GLY A 213 -36.90 7.60 16.16
C GLY A 213 -35.47 7.03 16.31
N ALA A 214 -34.51 7.61 15.69
CA ALA A 214 -33.09 7.21 15.90
C ALA A 214 -32.66 7.53 17.35
N GLU A 215 -31.84 6.65 17.91
CA GLU A 215 -31.20 6.89 19.20
C GLU A 215 -30.22 8.05 19.09
N ARG A 216 -30.46 9.12 19.86
CA ARG A 216 -29.56 10.28 19.90
C ARG A 216 -28.26 9.91 20.59
N PRO A 217 -27.11 10.28 20.03
CA PRO A 217 -25.83 10.06 20.69
C PRO A 217 -25.77 10.82 22.03
N ARG A 218 -25.04 10.25 22.98
CA ARG A 218 -24.71 10.92 24.25
C ARG A 218 -23.71 12.04 24.01
N ASN A 219 -22.70 11.80 23.17
CA ASN A 219 -21.62 12.71 22.89
C ASN A 219 -21.89 13.56 21.65
N ASP A 220 -21.20 14.69 21.56
CA ASP A 220 -21.24 15.52 20.37
C ASP A 220 -20.60 14.77 19.19
N VAL A 221 -21.28 14.78 18.04
CA VAL A 221 -20.76 14.24 16.79
C VAL A 221 -20.50 15.40 15.82
N VAL A 222 -19.26 15.60 15.46
CA VAL A 222 -18.81 16.61 14.51
C VAL A 222 -18.62 15.95 13.16
N PHE A 223 -19.35 16.42 12.15
CA PHE A 223 -19.15 16.07 10.76
C PHE A 223 -18.23 17.10 10.14
N LEU A 224 -17.07 16.70 9.69
CA LEU A 224 -16.04 17.54 9.09
C LEU A 224 -15.81 17.09 7.65
N PHE A 225 -16.16 17.95 6.71
CA PHE A 225 -15.83 17.76 5.30
C PHE A 225 -14.72 18.73 4.96
N THR A 226 -13.54 18.22 4.71
CA THR A 226 -12.33 18.98 4.49
C THR A 226 -12.18 19.39 3.02
N ASP A 227 -11.52 20.51 2.80
CA ASP A 227 -11.13 21.04 1.50
C ASP A 227 -9.61 20.96 1.38
N ALA A 228 -9.08 20.87 0.17
CA ALA A 228 -7.65 20.87 -0.12
C ALA A 228 -6.88 19.72 0.56
N GLU A 229 -7.48 18.54 0.68
CA GLU A 229 -6.76 17.34 1.06
C GLU A 229 -5.74 16.97 0.01
N GLU A 230 -6.23 16.84 -1.23
CA GLU A 230 -5.47 16.47 -2.41
C GLU A 230 -4.33 17.43 -2.72
N ALA A 231 -4.57 18.70 -2.43
CA ALA A 231 -3.58 19.73 -2.66
C ALA A 231 -2.46 19.72 -1.62
N CYS A 232 -2.77 19.63 -0.33
CA CYS A 232 -1.80 19.79 0.75
C CYS A 232 -2.27 19.34 2.13
N LEU A 233 -3.35 18.59 2.30
CA LEU A 233 -4.01 18.32 3.60
C LEU A 233 -4.35 19.59 4.38
N CYS A 234 -4.53 20.70 3.68
CA CYS A 234 -4.60 22.04 4.25
C CYS A 234 -5.92 22.29 5.00
N GLY A 235 -6.99 21.60 4.61
CA GLY A 235 -8.27 21.66 5.30
C GLY A 235 -8.19 21.07 6.70
N ALA A 236 -7.61 19.89 6.83
CA ALA A 236 -7.41 19.24 8.12
C ALA A 236 -6.44 20.03 9.01
N GLU A 237 -5.33 20.55 8.45
CA GLU A 237 -4.42 21.43 9.19
C GLU A 237 -5.13 22.68 9.72
N ALA A 238 -5.89 23.35 8.86
CA ALA A 238 -6.61 24.57 9.27
C ALA A 238 -7.66 24.28 10.34
N PHE A 239 -8.37 23.14 10.26
CA PHE A 239 -9.29 22.73 11.31
C PHE A 239 -8.57 22.53 12.64
N VAL A 240 -7.49 21.75 12.63
CA VAL A 240 -6.71 21.43 13.83
C VAL A 240 -6.06 22.67 14.44
N SER A 241 -5.55 23.61 13.61
CA SER A 241 -4.79 24.78 14.09
C SER A 241 -5.65 25.99 14.40
N GLN A 242 -6.80 26.16 13.73
CA GLN A 242 -7.55 27.43 13.76
C GLN A 242 -9.00 27.28 14.24
N HIS A 243 -9.65 26.12 14.01
CA HIS A 243 -11.06 25.96 14.36
C HIS A 243 -11.25 25.69 15.88
N PRO A 244 -12.23 26.30 16.55
CA PRO A 244 -12.45 26.10 17.99
C PRO A 244 -12.70 24.62 18.39
N LEU A 245 -13.38 23.85 17.55
CA LEU A 245 -13.58 22.41 17.77
C LEU A 245 -12.30 21.62 17.59
N GLY A 246 -11.41 22.02 16.68
CA GLY A 246 -10.09 21.43 16.46
C GLY A 246 -9.12 21.66 17.61
N GLN A 247 -9.42 22.57 18.56
CA GLN A 247 -8.63 22.77 19.77
C GLN A 247 -9.04 21.84 20.93
N LYS A 248 -10.14 21.09 20.79
CA LYS A 248 -10.65 20.19 21.84
C LYS A 248 -10.12 18.77 21.63
N PRO A 249 -9.80 18.04 22.73
CA PRO A 249 -9.53 16.60 22.62
C PRO A 249 -10.71 15.85 21.98
N SER A 250 -10.40 14.90 21.06
CA SER A 250 -11.43 14.19 20.31
C SER A 250 -10.99 12.80 19.91
N VAL A 251 -11.98 11.92 19.69
CA VAL A 251 -11.79 10.73 18.86
C VAL A 251 -12.09 11.11 17.41
N VAL A 252 -11.22 10.74 16.48
CA VAL A 252 -11.33 11.08 15.05
C VAL A 252 -11.48 9.81 14.23
N LEU A 253 -12.46 9.78 13.36
CA LEU A 253 -12.67 8.71 12.39
C LEU A 253 -12.55 9.31 11.00
N ASN A 254 -11.51 8.94 10.26
CA ASN A 254 -11.30 9.34 8.88
C ASN A 254 -11.78 8.24 7.94
N PHE A 255 -12.44 8.64 6.87
CA PHE A 255 -13.00 7.75 5.87
C PHE A 255 -12.49 8.13 4.49
N GLU A 256 -11.90 7.17 3.79
CA GLU A 256 -11.09 7.35 2.58
C GLU A 256 -11.37 6.28 1.53
N ALA A 257 -10.88 6.50 0.33
CA ALA A 257 -10.77 5.46 -0.67
C ALA A 257 -9.54 5.66 -1.56
N ARG A 258 -8.83 4.57 -1.84
CA ARG A 258 -7.69 4.55 -2.76
C ARG A 258 -7.93 3.61 -3.94
N GLY A 259 -9.16 3.31 -4.23
CA GLY A 259 -9.58 2.41 -5.28
C GLY A 259 -11.08 2.45 -5.44
N SER A 260 -11.65 1.51 -6.18
CA SER A 260 -13.08 1.49 -6.47
C SER A 260 -13.83 0.33 -5.84
N SER A 261 -13.13 -0.57 -5.13
CA SER A 261 -13.71 -1.82 -4.64
C SER A 261 -12.94 -2.43 -3.46
N GLY A 262 -13.36 -3.61 -3.03
CA GLY A 262 -12.75 -4.36 -1.93
C GLY A 262 -13.33 -4.00 -0.56
N PRO A 263 -12.82 -4.64 0.50
CA PRO A 263 -13.26 -4.34 1.86
C PRO A 263 -12.78 -2.96 2.31
N ALA A 264 -13.60 -2.30 3.14
CA ALA A 264 -13.17 -1.16 3.92
C ALA A 264 -12.23 -1.64 5.05
N VAL A 265 -10.95 -1.36 4.89
CA VAL A 265 -9.90 -1.80 5.81
C VAL A 265 -9.53 -0.66 6.74
N MET A 266 -9.55 -0.89 8.03
CA MET A 266 -8.93 0.02 8.98
C MET A 266 -7.41 -0.21 8.92
N PHE A 267 -6.69 0.74 8.33
CA PHE A 267 -5.29 0.61 7.95
C PHE A 267 -4.35 1.51 8.76
N GLN A 268 -4.89 2.51 9.47
CA GLN A 268 -4.11 3.44 10.28
C GLN A 268 -4.84 3.77 11.58
N THR A 269 -4.09 3.92 12.66
CA THR A 269 -4.60 4.34 13.96
C THR A 269 -3.62 5.29 14.64
N SER A 270 -4.11 6.04 15.63
CA SER A 270 -3.22 6.64 16.63
C SER A 270 -2.43 5.56 17.38
N GLU A 271 -1.31 5.94 17.98
CA GLU A 271 -0.51 5.05 18.82
C GLU A 271 -1.24 4.68 20.12
N SER A 272 -0.84 3.54 20.72
CA SER A 272 -1.46 3.03 21.96
C SER A 272 -2.98 2.84 21.80
N ASN A 273 -3.37 2.06 20.82
CA ASN A 273 -4.71 1.99 20.24
C ASN A 273 -5.65 0.94 20.86
N ALA A 274 -5.22 0.22 21.91
CA ALA A 274 -5.95 -0.95 22.40
C ALA A 274 -7.43 -0.69 22.68
N ASP A 275 -7.76 0.44 23.32
CA ASP A 275 -9.13 0.80 23.66
C ASP A 275 -9.98 1.15 22.43
N LEU A 276 -9.37 1.77 21.40
CA LEU A 276 -10.04 2.06 20.12
C LEU A 276 -10.33 0.77 19.35
N ILE A 277 -9.37 -0.17 19.34
CA ILE A 277 -9.54 -1.47 18.69
C ILE A 277 -10.64 -2.30 19.38
N ASP A 278 -10.81 -2.17 20.69
CA ASP A 278 -11.92 -2.80 21.41
C ASP A 278 -13.29 -2.27 20.96
N VAL A 279 -13.39 -1.00 20.62
CA VAL A 279 -14.60 -0.42 20.02
C VAL A 279 -14.74 -0.88 18.57
N TYR A 280 -13.68 -0.79 17.76
CA TYR A 280 -13.70 -1.20 16.36
C TYR A 280 -14.13 -2.66 16.17
N ALA A 281 -13.69 -3.55 17.06
CA ALA A 281 -14.06 -4.96 17.01
C ALA A 281 -15.56 -5.25 17.19
N ARG A 282 -16.37 -4.26 17.58
CA ARG A 282 -17.83 -4.37 17.71
C ARG A 282 -18.58 -3.95 16.46
N THR A 283 -17.88 -3.44 15.45
CA THR A 283 -18.51 -3.11 14.16
C THR A 283 -19.03 -4.38 13.48
N PRO A 284 -20.02 -4.28 12.59
CA PRO A 284 -20.59 -5.44 11.90
C PRO A 284 -19.60 -6.20 11.04
N HIS A 285 -18.63 -5.50 10.46
CA HIS A 285 -17.66 -6.05 9.50
C HIS A 285 -16.26 -5.53 9.81
N PRO A 286 -15.63 -5.93 10.93
CA PRO A 286 -14.35 -5.36 11.33
C PRO A 286 -13.21 -5.97 10.51
N VAL A 287 -12.75 -5.25 9.48
CA VAL A 287 -11.60 -5.66 8.66
C VAL A 287 -10.44 -4.71 8.91
N GLY A 288 -9.36 -5.27 9.43
CA GLY A 288 -8.13 -4.55 9.73
C GLY A 288 -7.10 -5.51 10.33
N THR A 289 -5.84 -5.16 10.22
CA THR A 289 -4.76 -5.91 10.85
C THR A 289 -3.75 -4.97 11.47
N SER A 290 -3.23 -5.31 12.64
CA SER A 290 -2.14 -4.55 13.25
C SER A 290 -0.89 -4.49 12.36
N LEU A 291 -0.66 -5.51 11.50
CA LEU A 291 0.39 -5.46 10.49
C LEU A 291 0.16 -4.36 9.44
N ALA A 292 -1.08 -4.13 8.99
CA ALA A 292 -1.37 -3.08 8.02
C ALA A 292 -0.99 -1.70 8.56
N VAL A 293 -1.28 -1.44 9.83
CA VAL A 293 -0.89 -0.20 10.51
C VAL A 293 0.64 -0.04 10.57
N GLU A 294 1.38 -1.10 10.90
CA GLU A 294 2.84 -1.07 10.92
C GLU A 294 3.44 -0.84 9.53
N VAL A 295 2.85 -1.48 8.51
CA VAL A 295 3.28 -1.28 7.11
C VAL A 295 2.98 0.13 6.64
N TYR A 296 1.78 0.66 6.94
CA TYR A 296 1.39 2.01 6.53
C TYR A 296 2.31 3.10 7.12
N ARG A 297 2.77 2.92 8.37
CA ARG A 297 3.75 3.82 9.01
C ARG A 297 5.10 3.89 8.26
N LEU A 298 5.42 2.90 7.42
CA LEU A 298 6.64 2.86 6.60
C LEU A 298 6.44 3.46 5.20
N LEU A 299 5.20 3.70 4.80
CA LEU A 299 4.87 4.30 3.50
C LEU A 299 4.90 5.82 3.61
N SER A 300 5.18 6.47 2.49
CA SER A 300 5.17 7.94 2.37
C SER A 300 3.78 8.53 2.11
N ASN A 301 2.73 7.72 2.25
CA ASN A 301 1.35 8.15 2.02
C ASN A 301 0.81 8.92 3.22
N ASP A 302 -0.03 9.90 2.93
CA ASP A 302 -0.71 10.73 3.91
C ASP A 302 -2.19 10.84 3.62
N THR A 303 -2.95 11.29 4.61
CA THR A 303 -4.37 11.64 4.53
C THR A 303 -4.65 12.77 5.51
N ASP A 304 -5.84 13.33 5.48
CA ASP A 304 -6.32 14.31 6.46
C ASP A 304 -6.19 13.87 7.92
N PHE A 305 -6.02 12.58 8.17
CA PHE A 305 -5.76 12.07 9.51
C PHE A 305 -4.37 12.45 10.04
N THR A 306 -3.41 12.74 9.16
CA THR A 306 -2.03 13.07 9.54
C THR A 306 -1.91 14.35 10.36
N PRO A 307 -2.51 15.50 10.01
CA PRO A 307 -2.50 16.69 10.86
C PRO A 307 -3.08 16.48 12.26
N PHE A 308 -4.07 15.57 12.41
CA PHE A 308 -4.62 15.20 13.70
C PHE A 308 -3.62 14.35 14.51
N LEU A 309 -2.98 13.36 13.89
CA LEU A 309 -1.99 12.51 14.55
C LEU A 309 -0.76 13.29 15.03
N ALA A 310 -0.43 14.39 14.37
CA ALA A 310 0.63 15.29 14.80
C ALA A 310 0.34 15.99 16.15
N GLN A 311 -0.90 15.88 16.66
CA GLN A 311 -1.34 16.51 17.90
C GLN A 311 -1.75 15.47 18.94
N SER A 312 -1.15 15.51 20.11
CA SER A 312 -1.38 14.54 21.19
C SER A 312 -2.80 14.56 21.79
N ARG A 313 -3.64 15.52 21.41
CA ARG A 313 -5.04 15.65 21.88
C ARG A 313 -6.03 14.80 21.07
N PHE A 314 -5.59 14.15 20.02
CA PHE A 314 -6.43 13.31 19.19
C PHE A 314 -6.04 11.85 19.25
N THR A 315 -7.04 11.00 19.27
CA THR A 315 -6.92 9.57 19.00
C THR A 315 -7.86 9.22 17.87
N GLY A 316 -7.65 8.12 17.18
CA GLY A 316 -8.60 7.79 16.12
C GLY A 316 -8.21 6.62 15.24
N LEU A 317 -9.05 6.42 14.22
CA LEU A 317 -9.00 5.34 13.25
C LEU A 317 -9.16 5.92 11.84
N ASN A 318 -8.42 5.35 10.89
CA ASN A 318 -8.52 5.69 9.48
C ASN A 318 -8.87 4.43 8.67
N THR A 319 -9.90 4.53 7.83
CA THR A 319 -10.45 3.41 7.04
C THR A 319 -10.54 3.76 5.58
N ALA A 320 -10.16 2.82 4.71
CA ALA A 320 -10.31 2.95 3.26
C ALA A 320 -10.59 1.61 2.59
N TYR A 321 -11.25 1.62 1.45
CA TYR A 321 -11.19 0.49 0.53
C TYR A 321 -10.18 0.78 -0.60
N ILE A 322 -9.41 -0.25 -1.01
CA ILE A 322 -8.16 -0.04 -1.74
C ILE A 322 -8.10 -0.82 -3.05
N ASP A 323 -8.93 -1.85 -3.23
CA ASP A 323 -8.93 -2.66 -4.46
C ASP A 323 -9.48 -1.88 -5.65
N GLY A 324 -9.03 -2.21 -6.87
CA GLY A 324 -9.36 -1.43 -8.06
C GLY A 324 -8.61 -0.11 -8.16
N SER A 325 -7.40 -0.03 -7.62
CA SER A 325 -6.56 1.18 -7.56
C SER A 325 -6.17 1.78 -8.92
N SER A 326 -6.41 1.08 -10.03
CA SER A 326 -6.17 1.62 -11.38
C SER A 326 -7.06 2.80 -11.77
N VAL A 327 -8.15 3.05 -11.04
CA VAL A 327 -9.00 4.23 -11.25
C VAL A 327 -8.56 5.43 -10.41
N TYR A 328 -7.76 5.19 -9.36
CA TYR A 328 -7.30 6.23 -8.44
C TYR A 328 -6.54 7.33 -9.16
N HIS A 329 -6.84 8.58 -8.87
CA HIS A 329 -6.26 9.77 -9.52
C HIS A 329 -6.31 9.74 -11.05
N SER A 330 -7.46 9.32 -11.58
CA SER A 330 -7.69 9.25 -13.02
C SER A 330 -9.13 9.67 -13.38
N PRO A 331 -9.42 9.97 -14.65
CA PRO A 331 -10.78 10.26 -15.12
C PRO A 331 -11.75 9.08 -14.99
N PHE A 332 -11.26 7.93 -14.55
CA PHE A 332 -12.06 6.71 -14.35
C PHE A 332 -12.53 6.54 -12.90
N ASP A 333 -12.13 7.42 -12.00
CA ASP A 333 -12.76 7.51 -10.68
C ASP A 333 -14.13 8.20 -10.78
N ARG A 334 -15.10 7.45 -11.27
CA ARG A 334 -16.48 7.87 -11.57
C ARG A 334 -17.49 7.08 -10.76
N PRO A 335 -18.72 7.59 -10.58
CA PRO A 335 -19.77 6.80 -9.92
C PRO A 335 -19.99 5.42 -10.53
N SER A 336 -19.83 5.27 -11.85
CA SER A 336 -20.01 4.00 -12.55
C SER A 336 -18.98 2.92 -12.22
N THR A 337 -17.81 3.28 -11.69
CA THR A 337 -16.76 2.34 -11.30
C THR A 337 -16.84 1.94 -9.83
N MET A 338 -17.61 2.65 -9.02
CA MET A 338 -17.74 2.36 -7.60
C MET A 338 -18.46 1.04 -7.32
N ASN A 339 -17.86 0.22 -6.48
CA ASN A 339 -18.50 -0.97 -5.93
C ASN A 339 -19.39 -0.61 -4.72
N ARG A 340 -20.71 -0.70 -4.90
CA ARG A 340 -21.67 -0.37 -3.84
C ARG A 340 -21.57 -1.27 -2.59
N ALA A 341 -21.03 -2.48 -2.72
CA ALA A 341 -20.78 -3.34 -1.57
C ALA A 341 -19.65 -2.77 -0.70
N SER A 342 -18.61 -2.19 -1.32
CA SER A 342 -17.53 -1.48 -0.60
C SER A 342 -18.07 -0.25 0.13
N LEU A 343 -18.91 0.54 -0.53
CA LEU A 343 -19.60 1.68 0.09
C LEU A 343 -20.51 1.23 1.26
N GLN A 344 -21.21 0.09 1.12
CA GLN A 344 -22.02 -0.47 2.21
C GLN A 344 -21.15 -0.87 3.39
N HIS A 345 -20.04 -1.56 3.13
CA HIS A 345 -19.09 -1.97 4.17
C HIS A 345 -18.55 -0.75 4.94
N HIS A 346 -18.11 0.25 4.19
CA HIS A 346 -17.59 1.51 4.72
C HIS A 346 -18.62 2.19 5.63
N GLY A 347 -19.83 2.35 5.13
CA GLY A 347 -20.90 3.02 5.87
C GLY A 347 -21.48 2.23 7.03
N ASP A 348 -21.58 0.90 6.93
CA ASP A 348 -22.03 0.07 8.06
C ASP A 348 -21.08 0.20 9.25
N ASN A 349 -19.77 0.17 8.99
CA ASN A 349 -18.77 0.35 10.03
C ASN A 349 -18.75 1.80 10.54
N ALA A 350 -18.88 2.80 9.66
CA ALA A 350 -18.93 4.20 10.04
C ALA A 350 -20.12 4.51 10.98
N LEU A 351 -21.31 4.06 10.62
CA LEU A 351 -22.51 4.25 11.45
C LEU A 351 -22.41 3.50 12.78
N ALA A 352 -21.87 2.27 12.77
CA ALA A 352 -21.66 1.51 14.00
C ALA A 352 -20.66 2.21 14.93
N LEU A 353 -19.52 2.69 14.39
CA LEU A 353 -18.53 3.45 15.16
C LEU A 353 -19.10 4.76 15.68
N ALA A 354 -19.86 5.50 14.86
CA ALA A 354 -20.53 6.73 15.28
C ALA A 354 -21.47 6.48 16.47
N ARG A 355 -22.19 5.36 16.48
CA ARG A 355 -23.06 4.95 17.60
C ARG A 355 -22.26 4.48 18.81
N GLU A 356 -21.23 3.64 18.62
CA GLU A 356 -20.43 3.12 19.73
C GLU A 356 -19.68 4.24 20.46
N PHE A 357 -18.95 5.09 19.73
CA PHE A 357 -18.29 6.26 20.32
C PHE A 357 -19.30 7.32 20.77
N GLY A 358 -20.41 7.47 20.03
CA GLY A 358 -21.49 8.37 20.39
C GLY A 358 -22.11 8.10 21.77
N ARG A 359 -22.11 6.84 22.24
CA ARG A 359 -22.64 6.45 23.58
C ARG A 359 -21.57 6.19 24.62
N ALA A 360 -20.30 6.05 24.22
CA ALA A 360 -19.20 5.75 25.14
C ALA A 360 -18.90 6.90 26.11
N ASP A 361 -18.14 6.61 27.16
CA ASP A 361 -17.45 7.62 27.95
C ASP A 361 -16.16 7.97 27.20
N LEU A 362 -16.09 9.15 26.55
CA LEU A 362 -15.01 9.50 25.65
C LEU A 362 -13.67 9.86 26.32
N PRO A 363 -13.60 10.48 27.52
CA PRO A 363 -12.34 10.91 28.09
C PRO A 363 -11.24 9.84 28.17
N PRO A 364 -11.52 8.57 28.49
CA PRO A 364 -10.51 7.51 28.40
C PRO A 364 -10.07 7.23 26.97
N LEU A 365 -11.01 7.28 26.00
CA LEU A 365 -10.77 6.96 24.59
C LEU A 365 -10.05 8.09 23.83
N MET A 366 -10.11 9.33 24.34
CA MET A 366 -9.40 10.50 23.81
C MET A 366 -7.94 10.59 24.29
N ARG A 367 -7.43 9.55 24.92
CA ARG A 367 -6.05 9.44 25.40
C ARG A 367 -5.43 8.15 24.90
N PRO A 368 -4.12 8.11 24.66
CA PRO A 368 -3.42 6.87 24.38
C PRO A 368 -3.72 5.81 25.44
N ALA A 369 -4.05 4.58 25.06
CA ALA A 369 -4.20 3.45 25.94
C ALA A 369 -2.85 3.04 26.56
N SER A 370 -2.84 1.99 27.39
CA SER A 370 -1.60 1.48 28.00
C SER A 370 -0.65 0.82 26.99
N SER A 371 -1.16 0.39 25.83
CA SER A 371 -0.38 -0.28 24.77
C SER A 371 -1.17 -0.33 23.47
N ASP A 372 -0.48 -0.66 22.39
CA ASP A 372 -1.13 -1.10 21.16
C ASP A 372 -1.77 -2.49 21.33
N ALA A 373 -2.84 -2.74 20.56
CA ALA A 373 -3.38 -4.07 20.36
C ALA A 373 -2.71 -4.74 19.14
N VAL A 374 -2.52 -6.05 19.24
CA VAL A 374 -2.31 -6.93 18.07
C VAL A 374 -3.67 -7.48 17.68
N TYR A 375 -4.04 -7.33 16.40
CA TYR A 375 -5.34 -7.79 15.93
C TYR A 375 -5.31 -8.22 14.47
N PHE A 376 -6.23 -9.12 14.12
CA PHE A 376 -6.39 -9.67 12.77
C PHE A 376 -7.77 -10.34 12.63
N PRO A 377 -8.34 -10.39 11.41
CA PRO A 377 -9.59 -11.09 11.16
C PRO A 377 -9.39 -12.61 11.25
N PHE A 378 -10.31 -13.30 11.90
CA PHE A 378 -10.28 -14.75 12.06
C PHE A 378 -11.69 -15.28 12.31
N ALA A 379 -12.22 -16.04 11.37
CA ALA A 379 -13.51 -16.73 11.48
C ALA A 379 -14.67 -15.83 11.94
N GLY A 380 -14.86 -14.68 11.28
CA GLY A 380 -15.95 -13.73 11.54
C GLY A 380 -15.73 -12.78 12.71
N LEU A 381 -14.54 -12.85 13.33
CA LEU A 381 -14.20 -12.03 14.50
C LEU A 381 -12.92 -11.25 14.22
N LEU A 382 -12.78 -10.10 14.83
CA LEU A 382 -11.50 -9.44 15.00
C LEU A 382 -10.85 -9.97 16.28
N VAL A 383 -9.95 -10.97 16.13
CA VAL A 383 -9.12 -11.45 17.23
C VAL A 383 -8.17 -10.35 17.64
N ARG A 384 -8.09 -10.07 18.92
CA ARG A 384 -7.22 -9.03 19.48
C ARG A 384 -6.64 -9.43 20.83
N TYR A 385 -5.44 -8.93 21.10
CA TYR A 385 -4.76 -9.08 22.38
C TYR A 385 -3.72 -7.96 22.57
N PRO A 386 -3.35 -7.63 23.82
CA PRO A 386 -2.33 -6.61 24.10
C PRO A 386 -0.99 -6.95 23.46
N ALA A 387 -0.28 -5.97 22.91
CA ALA A 387 1.06 -6.17 22.31
C ALA A 387 2.06 -6.81 23.29
N THR A 388 1.85 -6.67 24.59
CA THR A 388 2.68 -7.31 25.64
C THR A 388 2.66 -8.85 25.55
N LEU A 389 1.64 -9.45 24.93
CA LEU A 389 1.56 -10.91 24.73
C LEU A 389 2.35 -11.41 23.51
N THR A 390 2.91 -10.54 22.69
CA THR A 390 3.68 -10.96 21.51
C THR A 390 4.89 -11.79 21.90
N TRP A 391 5.65 -11.36 22.92
CA TRP A 391 6.80 -12.10 23.44
C TRP A 391 6.45 -13.44 24.08
N PRO A 392 5.45 -13.55 24.96
CA PRO A 392 4.98 -14.84 25.45
C PRO A 392 4.58 -15.81 24.33
N ILE A 393 3.83 -15.33 23.31
CA ILE A 393 3.40 -16.16 22.18
C ILE A 393 4.61 -16.61 21.34
N ALA A 394 5.56 -15.70 21.03
CA ALA A 394 6.78 -16.03 20.31
C ALA A 394 7.66 -17.01 21.09
N ALA A 395 7.82 -16.84 22.40
CA ALA A 395 8.54 -17.76 23.26
C ALA A 395 7.89 -19.17 23.28
N LEU A 396 6.57 -19.25 23.39
CA LEU A 396 5.83 -20.50 23.30
C LEU A 396 6.02 -21.18 21.94
N ALA A 397 6.03 -20.41 20.84
CA ALA A 397 6.30 -20.93 19.51
C ALA A 397 7.72 -21.54 19.41
N LEU A 398 8.73 -20.83 19.90
CA LEU A 398 10.11 -21.32 19.95
C LEU A 398 10.23 -22.61 20.79
N LEU A 399 9.61 -22.64 21.98
CA LEU A 399 9.58 -23.79 22.84
C LEU A 399 8.87 -25.00 22.20
N ALA A 400 7.72 -24.75 21.54
CA ALA A 400 6.98 -25.80 20.84
C ALA A 400 7.78 -26.39 19.67
N VAL A 401 8.45 -25.55 18.88
CA VAL A 401 9.35 -25.99 17.81
C VAL A 401 10.52 -26.81 18.39
N ALA A 402 11.18 -26.33 19.45
CA ALA A 402 12.27 -27.02 20.08
C ALA A 402 11.82 -28.40 20.60
N ALA A 403 10.66 -28.48 21.24
CA ALA A 403 10.07 -29.74 21.71
C ALA A 403 9.78 -30.69 20.54
N LEU A 404 9.19 -30.19 19.44
CA LEU A 404 8.93 -30.98 18.23
C LEU A 404 10.23 -31.54 17.64
N VAL A 405 11.27 -30.71 17.50
CA VAL A 405 12.59 -31.12 16.99
C VAL A 405 13.21 -32.18 17.88
N LEU A 406 13.19 -32.00 19.22
CA LEU A 406 13.74 -32.97 20.19
C LEU A 406 13.00 -34.31 20.14
N LEU A 407 11.66 -34.29 20.08
CA LEU A 407 10.84 -35.50 19.98
C LEU A 407 11.03 -36.22 18.65
N ALA A 408 11.09 -35.49 17.55
CA ALA A 408 11.36 -36.02 16.22
C ALA A 408 12.77 -36.65 16.17
N ARG A 409 13.77 -36.01 16.80
CA ARG A 409 15.12 -36.56 16.94
C ARG A 409 15.15 -37.86 17.77
N ARG A 410 14.48 -37.88 18.95
CA ARG A 410 14.38 -39.08 19.80
C ARG A 410 13.75 -40.26 19.04
N ARG A 411 12.89 -39.98 18.05
CA ARG A 411 12.28 -41.01 17.20
C ARG A 411 13.09 -41.36 15.95
N GLY A 412 14.27 -40.79 15.77
CA GLY A 412 15.13 -41.01 14.59
C GLY A 412 14.59 -40.40 13.29
N LEU A 413 13.63 -39.46 13.35
CA LEU A 413 13.02 -38.82 12.17
C LEU A 413 13.81 -37.63 11.66
N THR A 414 14.66 -37.03 12.49
CA THR A 414 15.56 -35.92 12.12
C THR A 414 16.85 -35.98 12.95
N THR A 415 17.82 -35.15 12.56
CA THR A 415 19.03 -34.82 13.32
C THR A 415 19.17 -33.32 13.44
N ILE A 416 19.88 -32.80 14.45
CA ILE A 416 20.07 -31.38 14.62
C ILE A 416 20.69 -30.71 13.37
N PRO A 417 21.80 -31.24 12.80
CA PRO A 417 22.36 -30.67 11.57
C PRO A 417 21.38 -30.61 10.40
N ARG A 418 20.56 -31.66 10.20
CA ARG A 418 19.55 -31.66 9.14
C ARG A 418 18.46 -30.63 9.36
N THR A 419 18.02 -30.43 10.61
CA THR A 419 17.03 -29.41 10.94
C THR A 419 17.62 -28.00 10.75
N LEU A 420 18.86 -27.75 11.19
CA LEU A 420 19.54 -26.47 10.98
C LEU A 420 19.77 -26.19 9.48
N SER A 421 20.17 -27.21 8.72
CA SER A 421 20.27 -27.07 7.25
C SER A 421 18.91 -26.75 6.61
N ALA A 422 17.84 -27.40 7.09
CA ALA A 422 16.49 -27.15 6.60
C ALA A 422 15.98 -25.74 6.97
N LEU A 423 16.30 -25.26 8.18
CA LEU A 423 16.03 -23.88 8.62
C LEU A 423 16.73 -22.87 7.69
N ALA A 424 18.03 -23.01 7.46
CA ALA A 424 18.77 -22.12 6.57
C ALA A 424 18.22 -22.15 5.14
N LEU A 425 17.92 -23.37 4.63
CA LEU A 425 17.37 -23.51 3.29
C LEU A 425 15.91 -23.03 3.17
N ALA A 426 15.16 -22.87 4.24
CA ALA A 426 13.80 -22.31 4.20
C ALA A 426 13.76 -20.84 3.82
N LEU A 427 14.87 -20.10 3.92
CA LEU A 427 15.01 -18.74 3.37
C LEU A 427 15.01 -18.73 1.83
N VAL A 428 15.45 -19.82 1.20
CA VAL A 428 15.57 -19.87 -0.28
C VAL A 428 14.23 -19.67 -0.98
N PRO A 429 13.15 -20.43 -0.66
CA PRO A 429 11.87 -20.19 -1.33
C PRO A 429 11.28 -18.83 -1.01
N LEU A 430 11.54 -18.25 0.17
CA LEU A 430 11.08 -16.92 0.54
C LEU A 430 11.69 -15.85 -0.37
N ILE A 431 13.02 -15.88 -0.54
CA ILE A 431 13.73 -14.96 -1.42
C ILE A 431 13.38 -15.24 -2.89
N ALA A 432 13.37 -16.50 -3.29
CA ALA A 432 13.10 -16.86 -4.68
C ALA A 432 11.69 -16.47 -5.14
N ALA A 433 10.68 -16.63 -4.27
CA ALA A 433 9.32 -16.23 -4.59
C ALA A 433 9.18 -14.70 -4.70
N ALA A 434 9.80 -13.96 -3.78
CA ALA A 434 9.80 -12.49 -3.82
C ALA A 434 10.48 -11.97 -5.11
N VAL A 435 11.67 -12.49 -5.42
CA VAL A 435 12.41 -12.12 -6.65
C VAL A 435 11.64 -12.51 -7.90
N ALA A 436 11.03 -13.70 -7.92
CA ALA A 436 10.27 -14.15 -9.08
C ALA A 436 8.99 -13.32 -9.30
N ALA A 437 8.29 -12.93 -8.23
CA ALA A 437 7.11 -12.06 -8.31
C ALA A 437 7.50 -10.67 -8.84
N GLN A 438 8.58 -10.08 -8.33
CA GLN A 438 9.07 -8.78 -8.80
C GLN A 438 9.59 -8.85 -10.24
N ALA A 439 10.28 -9.93 -10.61
CA ALA A 439 10.72 -10.14 -11.99
C ALA A 439 9.54 -10.31 -12.96
N LEU A 440 8.46 -10.96 -12.53
CA LEU A 440 7.23 -11.05 -13.31
C LEU A 440 6.62 -9.67 -13.53
N TRP A 441 6.52 -8.83 -12.47
CA TRP A 441 6.04 -7.46 -12.62
C TRP A 441 6.92 -6.65 -13.57
N SER A 442 8.24 -6.68 -13.38
CA SER A 442 9.18 -5.99 -14.28
C SER A 442 9.04 -6.46 -15.74
N LEU A 443 8.77 -7.75 -15.97
CA LEU A 443 8.50 -8.26 -17.29
C LEU A 443 7.18 -7.71 -17.88
N LEU A 444 6.13 -7.61 -17.06
CA LEU A 444 4.86 -7.03 -17.48
C LEU A 444 5.02 -5.56 -17.85
N VAL A 445 5.75 -4.78 -17.06
CA VAL A 445 6.08 -3.37 -17.35
C VAL A 445 6.93 -3.26 -18.61
N LEU A 446 7.88 -4.16 -18.82
CA LEU A 446 8.69 -4.18 -20.06
C LEU A 446 7.82 -4.40 -21.31
N ILE A 447 6.80 -5.25 -21.21
CA ILE A 447 5.89 -5.55 -22.33
C ILE A 447 4.86 -4.43 -22.50
N ARG A 448 4.38 -3.85 -21.40
CA ARG A 448 3.39 -2.76 -21.36
C ARG A 448 3.87 -1.67 -20.41
N PRO A 449 4.63 -0.67 -20.90
CA PRO A 449 5.20 0.39 -20.08
C PRO A 449 4.19 1.12 -19.18
N GLY A 450 2.96 1.34 -19.64
CA GLY A 450 1.89 1.97 -18.87
C GLY A 450 1.56 1.27 -17.55
N TYR A 451 1.90 -0.02 -17.38
CA TYR A 451 1.77 -0.68 -16.07
C TYR A 451 2.71 -0.08 -15.01
N GLY A 452 3.82 0.55 -15.42
CA GLY A 452 4.74 1.21 -14.49
C GLY A 452 4.13 2.40 -13.75
N GLU A 453 3.06 2.96 -14.27
CA GLU A 453 2.32 4.08 -13.66
C GLU A 453 1.20 3.61 -12.72
N LEU A 454 0.95 2.30 -12.63
CA LEU A 454 -0.13 1.70 -11.85
C LEU A 454 0.42 0.86 -10.70
N LEU A 455 -0.32 0.78 -9.60
CA LEU A 455 -0.07 -0.21 -8.55
C LEU A 455 -0.51 -1.61 -8.98
N ASP A 456 -1.63 -1.70 -9.66
CA ASP A 456 -2.21 -2.92 -10.22
C ASP A 456 -2.75 -2.66 -11.63
N PRO A 457 -2.72 -3.65 -12.53
CA PRO A 457 -3.48 -3.61 -13.77
C PRO A 457 -4.97 -3.36 -13.51
N ALA A 458 -5.69 -2.85 -14.48
CA ALA A 458 -7.11 -2.56 -14.34
C ALA A 458 -7.95 -3.82 -14.04
N ARG A 459 -7.53 -4.97 -14.58
CA ARG A 459 -8.15 -6.27 -14.36
C ARG A 459 -7.15 -7.25 -13.75
N PRO A 460 -6.79 -7.11 -12.44
CA PRO A 460 -5.61 -7.74 -11.85
C PRO A 460 -5.79 -9.23 -11.52
N THR A 461 -7.01 -9.75 -11.51
CA THR A 461 -7.36 -11.07 -10.98
C THR A 461 -6.48 -12.19 -11.52
N TRP A 462 -6.30 -12.27 -12.84
CA TRP A 462 -5.49 -13.32 -13.46
C TRP A 462 -4.01 -13.17 -13.15
N PHE A 463 -3.49 -11.96 -13.09
CA PHE A 463 -2.10 -11.70 -12.72
C PHE A 463 -1.84 -12.05 -11.24
N ARG A 464 -2.78 -11.74 -10.34
CA ARG A 464 -2.71 -12.13 -8.92
C ARG A 464 -2.66 -13.65 -8.77
N PHE A 465 -3.49 -14.40 -9.50
CA PHE A 465 -3.39 -15.86 -9.57
C PHE A 465 -2.07 -16.32 -10.19
N GLY A 466 -1.56 -15.63 -11.19
CA GLY A 466 -0.26 -15.87 -11.81
C GLY A 466 0.88 -15.79 -10.80
N VAL A 467 0.92 -14.72 -9.97
CA VAL A 467 1.91 -14.54 -8.91
C VAL A 467 1.81 -15.62 -7.84
N LEU A 468 0.59 -15.96 -7.40
CA LEU A 468 0.39 -17.02 -6.40
C LEU A 468 0.81 -18.39 -6.93
N ALA A 469 0.52 -18.71 -8.18
CA ALA A 469 0.96 -19.94 -8.82
C ALA A 469 2.48 -19.99 -9.03
N LEU A 470 3.12 -18.85 -9.36
CA LEU A 470 4.58 -18.72 -9.45
C LEU A 470 5.23 -18.95 -8.09
N THR A 471 4.69 -18.35 -7.04
CA THR A 471 5.11 -18.55 -5.65
C THR A 471 5.03 -20.03 -5.25
N ALA A 472 3.91 -20.68 -5.58
CA ALA A 472 3.74 -22.11 -5.37
C ALA A 472 4.77 -22.95 -6.17
N ALA A 473 5.06 -22.56 -7.43
CA ALA A 473 6.07 -23.23 -8.25
C ALA A 473 7.47 -23.12 -7.62
N MET A 474 7.86 -21.94 -7.10
CA MET A 474 9.15 -21.73 -6.41
C MET A 474 9.24 -22.59 -5.15
N LEU A 475 8.23 -22.56 -4.29
CA LEU A 475 8.17 -23.35 -3.06
C LEU A 475 8.22 -24.85 -3.34
N LEU A 476 7.40 -25.34 -4.27
CA LEU A 476 7.31 -26.76 -4.59
C LEU A 476 8.58 -27.27 -5.30
N SER A 477 9.23 -26.44 -6.12
CA SER A 477 10.54 -26.75 -6.72
C SER A 477 11.62 -26.92 -5.66
N TRP A 478 11.73 -25.93 -4.77
CA TRP A 478 12.65 -25.99 -3.63
C TRP A 478 12.38 -27.21 -2.76
N TYR A 479 11.11 -27.48 -2.44
CA TYR A 479 10.73 -28.63 -1.63
C TYR A 479 11.09 -29.95 -2.32
N ALA A 480 10.77 -30.11 -3.61
CA ALA A 480 11.10 -31.31 -4.39
C ALA A 480 12.61 -31.60 -4.43
N MET A 481 13.44 -30.58 -4.50
CA MET A 481 14.92 -30.72 -4.48
C MET A 481 15.45 -31.04 -3.09
N SER A 482 14.98 -30.30 -2.08
CA SER A 482 15.52 -30.37 -0.72
C SER A 482 15.09 -31.62 0.02
N ARG A 483 13.85 -32.13 -0.20
CA ARG A 483 13.31 -33.30 0.49
C ARG A 483 14.07 -34.61 0.22
N ARG A 484 14.78 -34.67 -0.90
CA ARG A 484 15.58 -35.85 -1.25
C ARG A 484 16.84 -35.99 -0.42
N ARG A 485 17.42 -34.83 -0.02
CA ARG A 485 18.67 -34.78 0.77
C ARG A 485 18.39 -34.75 2.27
N LEU A 486 17.43 -33.94 2.68
CA LEU A 486 17.15 -33.70 4.08
C LEU A 486 16.00 -34.56 4.64
N GLY A 487 15.02 -34.92 3.80
CA GLY A 487 13.78 -35.61 4.20
C GLY A 487 12.65 -34.63 4.56
N PRO A 488 11.38 -35.09 4.57
CA PRO A 488 10.22 -34.25 4.80
C PRO A 488 10.13 -33.71 6.24
N VAL A 489 10.49 -34.49 7.26
CA VAL A 489 10.39 -34.05 8.66
C VAL A 489 11.38 -32.91 8.99
N PRO A 490 12.68 -33.00 8.63
CA PRO A 490 13.59 -31.88 8.80
C PRO A 490 13.12 -30.60 8.11
N LEU A 491 12.58 -30.67 6.88
CA LEU A 491 12.08 -29.50 6.15
C LEU A 491 10.86 -28.89 6.84
N ALA A 492 9.92 -29.70 7.29
CA ALA A 492 8.75 -29.20 8.03
C ALA A 492 9.17 -28.54 9.36
N THR A 493 10.07 -29.21 10.14
CA THR A 493 10.55 -28.61 11.39
C THR A 493 11.42 -27.38 11.18
N GLY A 494 12.25 -27.35 10.10
CA GLY A 494 13.05 -26.19 9.72
C GLY A 494 12.19 -25.00 9.28
N GLY A 495 11.13 -25.25 8.52
CA GLY A 495 10.15 -24.21 8.14
C GLY A 495 9.45 -23.62 9.37
N LEU A 496 8.95 -24.47 10.29
CA LEU A 496 8.34 -23.99 11.53
C LEU A 496 9.35 -23.26 12.44
N ALA A 497 10.62 -23.68 12.43
CA ALA A 497 11.68 -22.98 13.16
C ALA A 497 11.95 -21.57 12.58
N LEU A 498 11.93 -21.43 11.26
CA LEU A 498 12.04 -20.12 10.62
C LEU A 498 10.88 -19.22 11.03
N LEU A 499 9.64 -19.74 10.97
CA LEU A 499 8.45 -18.98 11.37
C LEU A 499 8.53 -18.54 12.85
N ALA A 500 8.98 -19.42 13.75
CA ALA A 500 9.12 -19.09 15.17
C ALA A 500 10.20 -18.03 15.41
N LEU A 501 11.33 -18.11 14.70
CA LEU A 501 12.39 -17.11 14.77
C LEU A 501 11.95 -15.76 14.19
N LEU A 502 11.23 -15.76 13.07
CA LEU A 502 10.62 -14.56 12.53
C LEU A 502 9.56 -13.98 13.50
N GLY A 503 8.82 -14.85 14.21
CA GLY A 503 7.87 -14.44 15.23
C GLY A 503 8.53 -13.69 16.38
N ALA A 504 9.69 -14.13 16.83
CA ALA A 504 10.48 -13.47 17.84
C ALA A 504 11.11 -12.15 17.31
N LEU A 505 11.59 -12.16 16.07
CA LEU A 505 12.12 -10.96 15.41
C LEU A 505 11.01 -9.91 15.27
N PHE A 506 9.83 -10.29 14.78
CA PHE A 506 8.71 -9.37 14.65
C PHE A 506 8.22 -8.86 16.00
N ALA A 507 8.19 -9.70 17.04
CA ALA A 507 7.85 -9.25 18.38
C ALA A 507 8.80 -8.12 18.88
N ALA A 508 10.04 -8.10 18.37
CA ALA A 508 11.02 -7.07 18.71
C ALA A 508 10.92 -5.80 17.86
N VAL A 509 10.66 -5.94 16.55
CA VAL A 509 10.80 -4.85 15.57
C VAL A 509 9.46 -4.30 15.10
N ILE A 510 8.46 -5.18 14.87
CA ILE A 510 7.12 -4.87 14.39
C ILE A 510 6.08 -5.73 15.13
N PRO A 511 5.84 -5.44 16.42
CA PRO A 511 5.01 -6.28 17.29
C PRO A 511 3.64 -6.61 16.67
N GLY A 512 3.04 -5.66 15.98
CA GLY A 512 1.78 -5.82 15.27
C GLY A 512 1.78 -6.91 14.18
N GLY A 513 2.94 -7.32 13.68
CA GLY A 513 3.09 -8.38 12.66
C GLY A 513 3.44 -9.76 13.21
N SER A 514 3.79 -9.87 14.52
CA SER A 514 4.30 -11.12 15.12
C SER A 514 3.33 -12.29 15.00
N TYR A 515 2.02 -12.07 15.09
CA TYR A 515 0.97 -13.09 15.02
C TYR A 515 1.02 -13.92 13.73
N LEU A 516 1.39 -13.28 12.60
CA LEU A 516 1.43 -13.93 11.27
C LEU A 516 2.31 -15.17 11.20
N VAL A 517 3.35 -15.22 12.00
CA VAL A 517 4.36 -16.27 11.96
C VAL A 517 4.45 -17.01 13.28
N ALA A 518 4.28 -16.33 14.42
CA ALA A 518 4.36 -16.97 15.74
C ALA A 518 3.20 -17.94 15.99
N ILE A 519 1.94 -17.54 15.68
CA ILE A 519 0.76 -18.41 15.86
C ILE A 519 0.82 -19.62 14.91
N PRO A 520 1.09 -19.49 13.60
CA PRO A 520 1.32 -20.62 12.71
C PRO A 520 2.43 -21.56 13.17
N ALA A 521 3.56 -21.03 13.66
CA ALA A 521 4.65 -21.83 14.17
C ALA A 521 4.24 -22.62 15.42
N LEU A 522 3.56 -21.99 16.36
CA LEU A 522 3.05 -22.61 17.59
C LEU A 522 2.08 -23.74 17.27
N VAL A 523 1.01 -23.44 16.54
CA VAL A 523 -0.04 -24.43 16.24
C VAL A 523 0.47 -25.56 15.36
N GLY A 524 1.28 -25.24 14.34
CA GLY A 524 1.91 -26.24 13.46
C GLY A 524 2.83 -27.17 14.25
N SER A 525 3.56 -26.63 15.23
CA SER A 525 4.45 -27.45 16.08
C SER A 525 3.66 -28.34 17.03
N LEU A 526 2.61 -27.84 17.66
CA LEU A 526 1.72 -28.62 18.52
C LEU A 526 1.02 -29.74 17.74
N ALA A 527 0.53 -29.46 16.54
CA ALA A 527 -0.02 -30.47 15.64
C ALA A 527 1.03 -31.52 15.22
N GLY A 528 2.24 -31.06 14.94
CA GLY A 528 3.39 -31.95 14.66
C GLY A 528 3.71 -32.89 15.83
N ILE A 529 3.75 -32.37 17.07
CA ILE A 529 3.93 -33.15 18.30
C ILE A 529 2.79 -34.18 18.44
N ALA A 530 1.53 -33.73 18.34
CA ALA A 530 0.39 -34.65 18.42
C ALA A 530 0.45 -35.76 17.36
N ALA A 531 0.80 -35.42 16.11
CA ALA A 531 0.95 -36.36 15.01
C ALA A 531 2.02 -37.44 15.26
N LEU A 532 3.04 -37.15 16.08
CA LEU A 532 4.03 -38.14 16.47
C LEU A 532 3.44 -39.26 17.33
N TYR A 533 2.36 -38.98 18.09
CA TYR A 533 1.74 -39.98 18.98
C TYR A 533 0.56 -40.70 18.33
N VAL A 534 0.01 -40.19 17.24
CA VAL A 534 -1.11 -40.82 16.51
C VAL A 534 -0.59 -41.86 15.56
N ARG A 535 -1.03 -43.14 15.76
CA ARG A 535 -0.59 -44.28 14.97
C ARG A 535 -1.29 -44.44 13.61
N PRO A 536 -2.66 -44.32 13.51
CA PRO A 536 -3.35 -44.52 12.25
C PRO A 536 -2.99 -43.39 11.24
N PRO A 537 -2.54 -43.72 10.01
CA PRO A 537 -2.07 -42.72 9.05
C PRO A 537 -3.11 -41.66 8.68
N LEU A 538 -4.39 -42.05 8.56
CA LEU A 538 -5.48 -41.09 8.26
C LEU A 538 -5.71 -40.14 9.42
N ALA A 539 -5.75 -40.65 10.66
CA ALA A 539 -5.92 -39.77 11.84
C ALA A 539 -4.73 -38.82 12.01
N ARG A 540 -3.50 -39.30 11.71
CA ARG A 540 -2.32 -38.43 11.69
C ARG A 540 -2.44 -37.34 10.65
N THR A 541 -2.90 -37.64 9.44
CA THR A 541 -3.13 -36.63 8.39
C THR A 541 -4.21 -35.64 8.84
N ALA A 542 -5.30 -36.11 9.46
CA ALA A 542 -6.34 -35.24 9.99
C ALA A 542 -5.80 -34.25 11.05
N VAL A 543 -4.96 -34.71 11.99
CA VAL A 543 -4.31 -33.85 12.98
C VAL A 543 -3.46 -32.78 12.32
N LEU A 544 -2.66 -33.14 11.31
CA LEU A 544 -1.83 -32.19 10.57
C LEU A 544 -2.68 -31.23 9.74
N THR A 545 -3.80 -31.68 9.20
CA THR A 545 -4.74 -30.82 8.46
C THR A 545 -5.41 -29.79 9.38
N VAL A 546 -5.85 -30.21 10.57
CA VAL A 546 -6.39 -29.29 11.58
C VAL A 546 -5.33 -28.28 12.02
N GLY A 547 -4.09 -28.74 12.23
CA GLY A 547 -2.97 -27.84 12.53
C GLY A 547 -2.66 -26.85 11.39
N ALA A 548 -2.87 -27.25 10.14
CA ALA A 548 -2.68 -26.40 8.97
C ALA A 548 -3.84 -25.41 8.75
N ALA A 549 -5.03 -25.66 9.30
CA ALA A 549 -6.19 -24.80 9.17
C ALA A 549 -5.95 -23.40 9.79
N VAL A 550 -5.27 -23.32 10.94
CA VAL A 550 -4.97 -22.04 11.60
C VAL A 550 -4.03 -21.15 10.78
N PRO A 551 -2.86 -21.64 10.30
CA PRO A 551 -2.04 -20.88 9.35
C PRO A 551 -2.82 -20.41 8.12
N VAL A 552 -3.73 -21.23 7.58
CA VAL A 552 -4.55 -20.87 6.41
C VAL A 552 -5.51 -19.75 6.77
N LEU A 553 -6.22 -19.83 7.90
CA LEU A 553 -7.16 -18.78 8.34
C LEU A 553 -6.47 -17.44 8.68
N VAL A 554 -5.20 -17.48 9.10
CA VAL A 554 -4.43 -16.26 9.41
C VAL A 554 -3.80 -15.66 8.15
N LEU A 555 -3.14 -16.48 7.34
CA LEU A 555 -2.30 -15.99 6.23
C LEU A 555 -3.04 -15.86 4.90
N ALA A 556 -4.09 -16.66 4.63
CA ALA A 556 -4.80 -16.52 3.36
C ALA A 556 -5.59 -15.20 3.24
N PRO A 557 -6.35 -14.74 4.27
CA PRO A 557 -6.93 -13.40 4.25
C PRO A 557 -5.87 -12.30 4.17
N THR A 558 -4.74 -12.46 4.88
CA THR A 558 -3.63 -11.49 4.81
C THR A 558 -3.09 -11.37 3.38
N VAL A 559 -2.83 -12.48 2.68
CA VAL A 559 -2.41 -12.46 1.27
C VAL A 559 -3.47 -11.77 0.39
N ALA A 560 -4.76 -12.08 0.61
CA ALA A 560 -5.85 -11.51 -0.15
C ALA A 560 -6.01 -10.00 0.07
N LEU A 561 -5.74 -9.49 1.26
CA LEU A 561 -5.79 -8.05 1.59
C LEU A 561 -4.55 -7.30 1.08
N PHE A 562 -3.37 -7.92 1.18
CA PHE A 562 -2.11 -7.26 0.79
C PHE A 562 -1.88 -7.22 -0.72
N LEU A 563 -2.48 -8.14 -1.49
CA LEU A 563 -2.42 -8.09 -2.96
C LEU A 563 -2.99 -6.77 -3.51
N PRO A 564 -4.23 -6.35 -3.17
CA PRO A 564 -4.75 -5.06 -3.61
C PRO A 564 -4.10 -3.87 -2.89
N ALA A 565 -3.76 -4.01 -1.61
CA ALA A 565 -3.26 -2.89 -0.80
C ALA A 565 -1.89 -2.38 -1.29
N LEU A 566 -1.02 -3.27 -1.69
CA LEU A 566 0.32 -2.96 -2.18
C LEU A 566 0.46 -3.09 -3.70
N GLY A 567 -0.54 -3.69 -4.35
CA GLY A 567 -0.56 -3.97 -5.78
C GLY A 567 0.48 -4.99 -6.25
N LEU A 568 0.40 -5.33 -7.52
CA LEU A 568 1.39 -6.20 -8.17
C LEU A 568 2.74 -5.48 -8.37
N ALA A 569 2.76 -4.15 -8.34
CA ALA A 569 4.00 -3.37 -8.36
C ALA A 569 4.95 -3.76 -7.20
N THR A 570 4.38 -4.15 -6.07
CA THR A 570 5.11 -4.71 -4.92
C THR A 570 4.67 -6.14 -4.59
N GLY A 571 4.33 -6.91 -5.59
CA GLY A 571 3.85 -8.30 -5.47
C GLY A 571 4.79 -9.25 -4.72
N ALA A 572 6.05 -8.86 -4.57
CA ALA A 572 7.04 -9.54 -3.72
C ALA A 572 6.55 -9.74 -2.27
N ALA A 573 5.88 -8.74 -1.67
CA ALA A 573 5.37 -8.83 -0.30
C ALA A 573 4.29 -9.90 -0.17
N ALA A 574 3.31 -9.93 -1.08
CA ALA A 574 2.27 -10.97 -1.10
C ALA A 574 2.86 -12.37 -1.35
N ALA A 575 3.87 -12.47 -2.21
CA ALA A 575 4.59 -13.73 -2.47
C ALA A 575 5.33 -14.22 -1.21
N MET A 576 5.89 -13.31 -0.41
CA MET A 576 6.50 -13.67 0.88
C MET A 576 5.47 -14.25 1.85
N PHE A 577 4.32 -13.59 2.05
CA PHE A 577 3.26 -14.12 2.93
C PHE A 577 2.72 -15.47 2.44
N ALA A 578 2.50 -15.62 1.13
CA ALA A 578 2.09 -16.90 0.54
C ALA A 578 3.14 -17.99 0.73
N THR A 579 4.44 -17.65 0.69
CA THR A 579 5.52 -18.59 0.98
C THR A 579 5.56 -18.98 2.45
N LEU A 580 5.35 -18.03 3.38
CA LEU A 580 5.26 -18.32 4.82
C LEU A 580 4.08 -19.28 5.11
N LEU A 581 2.93 -19.06 4.46
CA LEU A 581 1.82 -20.00 4.50
C LEU A 581 2.25 -21.40 4.01
N GLY A 582 2.90 -21.46 2.85
CA GLY A 582 3.39 -22.71 2.29
C GLY A 582 4.37 -23.44 3.21
N LEU A 583 5.28 -22.73 3.89
CA LEU A 583 6.19 -23.30 4.89
C LEU A 583 5.45 -23.84 6.12
N ALA A 584 4.41 -23.15 6.58
CA ALA A 584 3.59 -23.60 7.70
C ALA A 584 2.83 -24.90 7.41
N VAL A 585 2.38 -25.07 6.15
CA VAL A 585 1.59 -26.26 5.73
C VAL A 585 2.42 -27.35 5.05
N LEU A 586 3.75 -27.30 5.08
CA LEU A 586 4.65 -28.30 4.47
C LEU A 586 4.30 -29.75 4.82
N PRO A 587 3.91 -30.11 6.08
CA PRO A 587 3.53 -31.46 6.41
C PRO A 587 2.37 -31.99 5.57
N VAL A 588 1.45 -31.13 5.16
CA VAL A 588 0.32 -31.47 4.31
C VAL A 588 0.73 -31.47 2.83
N LEU A 589 1.55 -30.53 2.39
CA LEU A 589 2.07 -30.48 1.03
C LEU A 589 2.91 -31.71 0.67
N GLU A 590 3.50 -32.39 1.64
CA GLU A 590 4.20 -33.68 1.41
C GLU A 590 3.28 -34.72 0.77
N LEU A 591 1.97 -34.67 0.97
CA LEU A 591 1.00 -35.57 0.34
C LEU A 591 1.01 -35.48 -1.19
N LEU A 592 1.41 -34.37 -1.78
CA LEU A 592 1.54 -34.18 -3.23
C LEU A 592 2.69 -35.00 -3.84
N PHE A 593 3.64 -35.41 -3.01
CA PHE A 593 4.85 -36.07 -3.47
C PHE A 593 4.80 -37.60 -3.16
N ARG A 594 5.33 -38.40 -4.05
CA ARG A 594 5.50 -39.84 -3.82
C ARG A 594 6.56 -40.09 -2.74
N PRO A 595 6.46 -41.21 -1.97
CA PRO A 595 7.48 -41.57 -0.99
C PRO A 595 8.89 -41.61 -1.62
N PRO A 596 9.93 -41.17 -0.92
CA PRO A 596 11.29 -41.05 -1.47
C PRO A 596 11.86 -42.32 -2.10
N LEU A 597 11.55 -43.48 -1.50
CA LEU A 597 12.00 -44.80 -1.99
C LEU A 597 11.42 -45.17 -3.37
N ALA A 598 10.28 -44.62 -3.77
CA ALA A 598 9.65 -44.89 -5.06
C ALA A 598 10.14 -43.95 -6.18
N ALA A 599 11.00 -42.99 -5.89
CA ALA A 599 11.35 -41.90 -6.79
C ALA A 599 12.58 -42.16 -7.65
N ARG A 600 12.61 -43.24 -8.42
CA ARG A 600 13.65 -43.44 -9.48
C ARG A 600 13.53 -42.40 -10.63
N ASN A 601 12.38 -41.72 -10.76
CA ASN A 601 12.12 -40.74 -11.83
C ASN A 601 12.14 -39.31 -11.29
N ARG A 602 13.19 -38.54 -11.62
CA ARG A 602 13.36 -37.12 -11.27
C ARG A 602 12.20 -36.26 -11.82
N LEU A 603 11.70 -36.58 -13.02
CA LEU A 603 10.61 -35.89 -13.69
C LEU A 603 9.28 -35.95 -12.90
N ARG A 604 8.95 -37.11 -12.29
CA ARG A 604 7.70 -37.25 -11.51
C ARG A 604 7.70 -36.47 -10.19
N ALA A 605 8.87 -36.16 -9.63
CA ALA A 605 8.95 -35.34 -8.43
C ALA A 605 8.84 -33.83 -8.74
N ALA A 606 9.11 -33.41 -9.98
CA ALA A 606 8.93 -32.05 -10.44
C ALA A 606 7.47 -31.75 -10.84
N GLY A 607 6.61 -32.80 -10.95
CA GLY A 607 5.23 -32.65 -11.43
C GLY A 607 4.43 -31.55 -10.75
N PRO A 608 4.33 -31.50 -9.39
CA PRO A 608 3.56 -30.45 -8.73
C PRO A 608 4.09 -29.04 -9.02
N ALA A 609 5.41 -28.85 -9.05
CA ALA A 609 6.02 -27.58 -9.38
C ALA A 609 5.79 -27.18 -10.85
N ALA A 610 5.87 -28.15 -11.77
CA ALA A 610 5.60 -27.92 -13.19
C ALA A 610 4.14 -27.52 -13.43
N VAL A 611 3.18 -28.16 -12.76
CA VAL A 611 1.77 -27.79 -12.82
C VAL A 611 1.55 -26.35 -12.35
N ALA A 612 2.18 -25.99 -11.21
CA ALA A 612 2.08 -24.61 -10.69
C ALA A 612 2.72 -23.59 -11.64
N LEU A 613 3.86 -23.92 -12.26
CA LEU A 613 4.50 -23.04 -13.24
C LEU A 613 3.65 -22.87 -14.50
N VAL A 614 3.07 -23.96 -15.02
CA VAL A 614 2.15 -23.88 -16.17
C VAL A 614 0.92 -23.06 -15.80
N ALA A 615 0.36 -23.25 -14.60
CA ALA A 615 -0.75 -22.42 -14.14
C ALA A 615 -0.37 -20.94 -14.08
N SER A 616 0.82 -20.60 -13.58
CA SER A 616 1.32 -19.22 -13.58
C SER A 616 1.40 -18.64 -14.99
N LEU A 617 2.00 -19.37 -15.94
CA LEU A 617 2.10 -18.92 -17.33
C LEU A 617 0.73 -18.73 -17.98
N VAL A 618 -0.19 -19.68 -17.77
CA VAL A 618 -1.56 -19.60 -18.29
C VAL A 618 -2.30 -18.41 -17.68
N CYS A 619 -2.24 -18.25 -16.37
CA CYS A 619 -2.89 -17.11 -15.70
C CYS A 619 -2.30 -15.77 -16.18
N THR A 620 -0.97 -15.66 -16.26
CA THR A 620 -0.31 -14.42 -16.74
C THR A 620 -0.69 -14.13 -18.20
N ALA A 621 -0.65 -15.13 -19.07
CA ALA A 621 -1.07 -14.98 -20.47
C ALA A 621 -2.55 -14.58 -20.59
N THR A 622 -3.42 -15.18 -19.79
CA THR A 622 -4.85 -14.82 -19.74
C THR A 622 -5.01 -13.38 -19.24
N GLY A 623 -4.26 -12.99 -18.21
CA GLY A 623 -4.24 -11.61 -17.71
C GLY A 623 -3.87 -10.63 -18.81
N MET A 624 -2.84 -10.91 -19.60
CA MET A 624 -2.41 -10.07 -20.72
C MET A 624 -3.46 -9.93 -21.83
N VAL A 625 -4.31 -10.93 -22.01
CA VAL A 625 -5.42 -10.88 -22.99
C VAL A 625 -6.61 -10.13 -22.44
N VAL A 626 -6.98 -10.40 -21.17
CA VAL A 626 -8.16 -9.83 -20.51
C VAL A 626 -7.97 -8.35 -20.19
N ASP A 627 -6.78 -7.99 -19.72
CA ASP A 627 -6.40 -6.62 -19.36
C ASP A 627 -5.73 -5.91 -20.54
N ASN A 628 -6.39 -5.90 -21.69
CA ASN A 628 -5.95 -5.12 -22.85
C ASN A 628 -6.39 -3.66 -22.71
N TRP A 629 -5.60 -2.72 -23.25
CA TRP A 629 -5.97 -1.32 -23.28
C TRP A 629 -7.25 -1.12 -24.14
N ASP A 630 -8.27 -0.53 -23.53
CA ASP A 630 -9.55 -0.24 -24.19
C ASP A 630 -10.12 1.10 -23.67
N PRO A 631 -11.20 1.65 -24.25
CA PRO A 631 -11.75 2.93 -23.82
C PRO A 631 -12.24 2.99 -22.38
N THR A 632 -12.46 1.85 -21.73
CA THR A 632 -12.85 1.77 -20.32
C THR A 632 -11.67 1.59 -19.38
N HIS A 633 -10.54 1.12 -19.91
CA HIS A 633 -9.28 0.91 -19.20
C HIS A 633 -8.12 1.26 -20.15
N PRO A 634 -7.91 2.55 -20.44
CA PRO A 634 -6.87 2.99 -21.37
C PRO A 634 -5.48 2.90 -20.77
N GLU A 635 -4.47 2.94 -21.64
CA GLU A 635 -3.07 3.10 -21.21
C GLU A 635 -2.90 4.41 -20.46
N PRO A 636 -2.41 4.39 -19.21
CA PRO A 636 -2.18 5.60 -18.44
C PRO A 636 -1.03 6.41 -19.03
N THR A 637 -1.22 7.71 -19.17
CA THR A 637 -0.20 8.63 -19.68
C THR A 637 -0.19 9.92 -18.89
N HIS A 638 0.99 10.55 -18.83
CA HIS A 638 1.19 11.85 -18.22
C HIS A 638 1.80 12.80 -19.26
N LEU A 639 1.22 13.98 -19.39
CA LEU A 639 1.80 15.04 -20.23
C LEU A 639 1.47 16.40 -19.62
N MET A 640 2.47 17.29 -19.59
CA MET A 640 2.30 18.68 -19.26
C MET A 640 3.13 19.55 -20.20
N TYR A 641 2.89 20.85 -20.17
CA TYR A 641 3.63 21.85 -20.91
C TYR A 641 4.29 22.83 -19.95
N ALA A 642 5.57 23.14 -20.17
CA ALA A 642 6.35 24.04 -19.35
C ALA A 642 6.92 25.18 -20.23
N LEU A 643 6.63 26.43 -19.89
CA LEU A 643 7.11 27.63 -20.60
C LEU A 643 7.94 28.51 -19.66
N ASP A 644 9.21 28.68 -19.97
CA ASP A 644 10.07 29.65 -19.31
C ASP A 644 10.06 30.97 -20.08
N ARG A 645 9.44 32.01 -19.51
CA ARG A 645 9.33 33.33 -20.15
C ARG A 645 10.62 34.14 -20.11
N ASP A 646 11.59 33.77 -19.26
CA ASP A 646 12.90 34.46 -19.22
C ASP A 646 13.74 34.09 -20.44
N THR A 647 13.67 32.84 -20.87
CA THR A 647 14.41 32.32 -22.03
C THR A 647 13.55 32.23 -23.30
N GLY A 648 12.23 32.27 -23.17
CA GLY A 648 11.28 32.04 -24.26
C GLY A 648 11.21 30.57 -24.69
N THR A 649 11.78 29.64 -23.92
CA THR A 649 11.79 28.22 -24.24
C THR A 649 10.55 27.52 -23.70
N ALA A 650 10.03 26.58 -24.47
CA ALA A 650 8.91 25.75 -24.08
C ALA A 650 9.25 24.27 -24.28
N GLU A 651 8.75 23.43 -23.37
CA GLU A 651 8.98 21.99 -23.36
C GLU A 651 7.70 21.23 -23.05
N TRP A 652 7.52 20.10 -23.74
CA TRP A 652 6.65 19.03 -23.29
C TRP A 652 7.37 18.25 -22.22
N VAL A 653 6.66 17.90 -21.14
CA VAL A 653 7.24 17.21 -20.00
C VAL A 653 6.34 16.04 -19.59
N SER A 654 6.94 14.91 -19.30
CA SER A 654 6.24 13.76 -18.75
C SER A 654 6.96 13.20 -17.53
N LEU A 655 6.19 12.79 -16.54
CA LEU A 655 6.68 12.08 -15.35
C LEU A 655 6.80 10.58 -15.60
N GLU A 656 6.29 10.07 -16.75
CA GLU A 656 6.43 8.65 -17.10
C GLU A 656 7.90 8.24 -17.14
N GLN A 657 8.23 7.18 -16.42
CA GLN A 657 9.60 6.64 -16.44
C GLN A 657 9.95 6.03 -17.81
N SER A 658 8.96 5.46 -18.46
CA SER A 658 9.05 4.85 -19.79
C SER A 658 7.88 5.31 -20.64
N PRO A 659 8.00 6.47 -21.32
CA PRO A 659 6.91 7.04 -22.10
C PRO A 659 6.33 6.05 -23.12
N GLY A 660 5.01 5.88 -23.09
CA GLY A 660 4.27 5.05 -24.04
C GLY A 660 4.32 5.61 -25.47
N ALA A 661 3.74 4.89 -26.41
CA ALA A 661 3.80 5.27 -27.84
C ALA A 661 3.18 6.64 -28.14
N TRP A 662 2.16 7.06 -27.38
CA TRP A 662 1.54 8.38 -27.55
C TRP A 662 2.42 9.49 -26.96
N THR A 663 2.89 9.33 -25.73
CA THR A 663 3.73 10.31 -25.03
C THR A 663 5.09 10.50 -25.71
N SER A 664 5.68 9.43 -26.24
CA SER A 664 6.95 9.47 -26.99
C SER A 664 6.93 10.35 -28.25
N ARG A 665 5.76 10.82 -28.70
CA ARG A 665 5.67 11.82 -29.78
C ARG A 665 6.10 13.21 -29.32
N TYR A 666 6.02 13.47 -28.02
CA TYR A 666 6.29 14.76 -27.40
C TYR A 666 7.65 14.81 -26.74
N VAL A 667 8.05 13.71 -26.07
CA VAL A 667 9.27 13.68 -25.25
C VAL A 667 10.31 12.74 -25.86
N HIS A 668 11.55 13.23 -26.01
CA HIS A 668 12.62 12.53 -26.73
C HIS A 668 13.91 12.44 -25.93
N GLY A 669 14.00 13.13 -24.79
CA GLY A 669 15.19 13.20 -23.94
C GLY A 669 14.83 13.18 -22.45
N ARG A 670 15.87 13.25 -21.62
CA ARG A 670 15.71 13.38 -20.18
C ARG A 670 16.48 14.59 -19.67
N GLN A 671 15.85 15.38 -18.82
CA GLN A 671 16.46 16.60 -18.26
C GLN A 671 15.85 16.89 -16.88
N SER A 672 16.65 17.46 -15.99
CA SER A 672 16.14 18.03 -14.74
C SER A 672 15.61 19.44 -14.98
N LEU A 673 14.35 19.67 -14.65
CA LEU A 673 13.67 20.95 -14.77
C LEU A 673 13.43 21.67 -13.43
N ASN A 674 13.79 21.05 -12.31
CA ASN A 674 13.54 21.59 -10.98
C ASN A 674 14.18 22.99 -10.74
N ARG A 675 15.21 23.35 -11.50
CA ARG A 675 15.81 24.68 -11.42
C ARG A 675 14.93 25.77 -12.05
N GLN A 676 14.32 25.46 -13.20
CA GLN A 676 13.43 26.35 -13.94
C GLN A 676 12.00 26.30 -13.38
N PHE A 677 11.56 25.14 -12.98
CA PHE A 677 10.24 24.85 -12.44
C PHE A 677 10.36 24.12 -11.10
N PRO A 678 10.59 24.84 -10.00
CA PRO A 678 10.82 24.20 -8.69
C PRO A 678 9.65 23.39 -8.16
N VAL A 679 8.45 23.62 -8.68
CA VAL A 679 7.24 22.84 -8.39
C VAL A 679 7.32 21.40 -8.93
N LEU A 680 8.21 21.15 -9.88
CA LEU A 680 8.42 19.80 -10.44
C LEU A 680 9.37 18.97 -9.57
N PRO A 681 9.20 17.63 -9.56
CA PRO A 681 10.09 16.75 -8.81
C PRO A 681 11.57 16.95 -9.15
N ALA A 682 12.42 16.79 -8.14
CA ALA A 682 13.85 16.70 -8.36
C ALA A 682 14.20 15.42 -9.16
N GLY A 683 15.12 15.51 -10.09
CA GLY A 683 15.55 14.40 -10.92
C GLY A 683 15.34 14.66 -12.41
N GLU A 684 15.63 13.65 -13.22
CA GLU A 684 15.46 13.72 -14.65
C GLU A 684 14.03 13.34 -15.05
N LEU A 685 13.37 14.23 -15.78
CA LEU A 685 12.06 14.05 -16.37
C LEU A 685 12.17 13.76 -17.86
N SER A 686 11.18 13.12 -18.42
CA SER A 686 11.08 12.94 -19.88
C SER A 686 10.65 14.26 -20.51
N VAL A 687 11.46 14.82 -21.43
CA VAL A 687 11.26 16.15 -22.03
C VAL A 687 11.38 16.14 -23.54
N GLY A 688 10.77 17.12 -24.19
CA GLY A 688 10.97 17.39 -25.60
C GLY A 688 10.55 18.80 -25.98
N PRO A 689 11.07 19.36 -27.09
CA PRO A 689 10.83 20.73 -27.48
C PRO A 689 9.35 20.97 -27.81
N ALA A 690 8.81 22.07 -27.32
CA ALA A 690 7.47 22.54 -27.63
C ALA A 690 7.52 23.91 -28.31
N GLN A 691 6.47 24.25 -29.06
CA GLN A 691 6.30 25.60 -29.56
C GLN A 691 5.92 26.52 -28.39
N ALA A 692 6.63 27.63 -28.23
CA ALA A 692 6.29 28.61 -27.22
C ALA A 692 4.92 29.25 -27.53
N ALA A 693 3.99 29.09 -26.60
CA ALA A 693 2.67 29.69 -26.67
C ALA A 693 2.70 31.11 -26.07
N ASP A 694 1.78 31.97 -26.53
CA ASP A 694 1.65 33.30 -25.96
C ASP A 694 0.82 33.26 -24.66
N LEU A 695 1.42 32.75 -23.60
CA LEU A 695 0.82 32.65 -22.28
C LEU A 695 1.44 33.71 -21.37
N PRO A 696 0.65 34.62 -20.76
CA PRO A 696 1.20 35.57 -19.82
C PRO A 696 1.80 34.90 -18.59
N ALA A 697 2.93 35.42 -18.12
CA ALA A 697 3.58 34.95 -16.91
C ALA A 697 2.93 35.55 -15.66
N PRO A 698 3.07 34.89 -14.49
CA PRO A 698 2.74 35.50 -13.21
C PRO A 698 3.66 36.68 -12.92
N GLU A 699 3.18 37.59 -12.08
CA GLU A 699 3.85 38.86 -11.78
C GLU A 699 3.76 39.18 -10.29
N ALA A 700 4.87 39.71 -9.72
CA ALA A 700 4.90 40.24 -8.37
C ALA A 700 4.94 41.78 -8.44
N THR A 701 3.94 42.44 -7.87
CA THR A 701 3.88 43.89 -7.72
C THR A 701 4.31 44.26 -6.31
N VAL A 702 5.31 45.13 -6.20
CA VAL A 702 5.76 45.65 -4.90
C VAL A 702 4.75 46.72 -4.43
N LEU A 703 4.08 46.43 -3.32
CA LEU A 703 3.14 47.35 -2.68
C LEU A 703 3.84 48.26 -1.71
N SER A 704 4.82 47.74 -0.98
CA SER A 704 5.73 48.56 -0.16
C SER A 704 7.08 47.84 0.00
N ASP A 705 8.13 48.65 0.19
CA ASP A 705 9.50 48.23 0.41
C ASP A 705 10.08 49.09 1.53
N SER A 706 10.47 48.50 2.62
CA SER A 706 10.99 49.22 3.78
C SER A 706 12.17 48.47 4.40
N THR A 707 13.10 49.28 4.98
CA THR A 707 14.29 48.75 5.64
C THR A 707 14.31 49.21 7.09
N ALA A 708 14.45 48.26 8.01
CA ALA A 708 14.61 48.55 9.43
C ALA A 708 15.59 47.55 10.05
N GLY A 709 16.54 48.06 10.83
CA GLY A 709 17.50 47.21 11.55
C GLY A 709 18.40 46.35 10.64
N GLY A 710 18.61 46.78 9.39
CA GLY A 710 19.40 46.01 8.41
C GLY A 710 18.59 44.93 7.64
N GLN A 711 17.36 44.68 8.03
CA GLN A 711 16.44 43.83 7.32
C GLN A 711 15.55 44.59 6.36
N ARG A 712 15.22 44.00 5.21
CA ARG A 712 14.30 44.51 4.19
C ARG A 712 12.97 43.77 4.27
N THR A 713 11.89 44.54 4.35
CA THR A 713 10.53 44.01 4.32
C THR A 713 9.87 44.38 3.00
N LEU A 714 9.53 43.39 2.24
CA LEU A 714 8.79 43.51 0.98
C LEU A 714 7.33 43.09 1.20
N HIS A 715 6.40 43.97 0.88
CA HIS A 715 4.97 43.67 0.76
C HIS A 715 4.62 43.57 -0.70
N LEU A 716 4.14 42.43 -1.14
CA LEU A 716 3.96 42.07 -2.55
C LEU A 716 2.53 41.63 -2.82
N ARG A 717 2.05 41.92 -4.03
CA ARG A 717 0.90 41.27 -4.63
C ARG A 717 1.42 40.35 -5.74
N ILE A 718 1.27 39.00 -5.58
CA ILE A 718 1.67 38.04 -6.61
C ILE A 718 0.40 37.53 -7.30
N ALA A 719 0.31 37.72 -8.62
CA ALA A 719 -0.90 37.39 -9.35
C ALA A 719 -0.59 36.72 -10.70
N SER A 720 -1.52 35.91 -11.17
CA SER A 720 -1.55 35.44 -12.55
C SER A 720 -2.59 36.22 -13.36
N LYS A 721 -2.32 36.39 -14.64
CA LYS A 721 -3.29 37.00 -15.59
C LYS A 721 -4.21 35.92 -16.22
N ARG A 722 -4.10 34.71 -15.76
CA ARG A 722 -4.90 33.54 -16.20
C ARG A 722 -5.60 32.91 -14.99
N PRO A 723 -6.74 32.22 -15.16
CA PRO A 723 -7.25 31.32 -14.15
C PRO A 723 -6.22 30.20 -13.93
N VAL A 724 -5.80 30.00 -12.69
CA VAL A 724 -4.74 29.03 -12.36
C VAL A 724 -5.17 28.11 -11.22
N ARG A 725 -4.67 26.87 -11.24
CA ARG A 725 -4.85 25.88 -10.16
C ARG A 725 -4.03 26.25 -8.94
N PHE A 726 -2.79 26.70 -9.21
CA PHE A 726 -1.87 27.13 -8.18
C PHE A 726 -1.00 28.30 -8.66
N LEU A 727 -0.49 29.03 -7.70
CA LEU A 727 0.50 30.08 -7.87
C LEU A 727 1.65 29.79 -6.89
N SER A 728 2.87 29.70 -7.41
CA SER A 728 4.03 29.37 -6.59
C SER A 728 5.16 30.37 -6.80
N PHE A 729 5.98 30.54 -5.76
CA PHE A 729 7.11 31.46 -5.80
C PHE A 729 8.25 30.96 -4.93
N TYR A 730 9.48 31.15 -5.42
CA TYR A 730 10.67 30.56 -4.87
C TYR A 730 11.84 31.54 -4.85
N GLY A 731 12.66 31.47 -3.78
CA GLY A 731 14.01 32.07 -3.78
C GLY A 731 14.96 31.27 -4.68
N ALA A 732 16.09 31.81 -5.00
CA ALA A 732 17.14 31.06 -5.69
C ALA A 732 17.67 29.92 -4.80
N ALA A 733 18.11 28.82 -5.43
CA ALA A 733 18.74 27.73 -4.68
C ALA A 733 20.00 28.24 -3.97
N GLY A 734 20.17 27.86 -2.70
CA GLY A 734 21.25 28.36 -1.83
C GLY A 734 21.06 29.78 -1.29
N ASP A 735 19.96 30.47 -1.62
CA ASP A 735 19.61 31.76 -1.07
C ASP A 735 18.73 31.61 0.19
N HIS A 736 19.33 31.69 1.36
CA HIS A 736 18.68 31.56 2.67
C HIS A 736 18.35 32.89 3.33
N ARG A 737 18.24 34.00 2.56
CA ARG A 737 18.02 35.35 3.10
C ARG A 737 16.59 35.61 3.59
N VAL A 738 15.63 34.74 3.27
CA VAL A 738 14.26 34.87 3.77
C VAL A 738 14.21 34.49 5.26
N VAL A 739 13.98 35.50 6.09
CA VAL A 739 13.89 35.34 7.56
C VAL A 739 12.50 34.89 7.96
N SER A 740 11.48 35.49 7.34
CA SER A 740 10.08 35.13 7.52
C SER A 740 9.27 35.44 6.27
N ALA A 741 8.24 34.68 6.07
CA ALA A 741 7.26 34.88 5.00
C ALA A 741 5.84 34.77 5.57
N THR A 742 4.95 35.65 5.14
CA THR A 742 3.52 35.61 5.44
C THR A 742 2.77 35.66 4.12
N VAL A 743 1.84 34.73 3.93
CA VAL A 743 0.99 34.63 2.73
C VAL A 743 -0.46 34.60 3.18
N GLU A 744 -1.28 35.52 2.68
CA GLU A 744 -2.70 35.65 3.07
C GLU A 744 -2.88 35.65 4.61
N GLY A 745 -2.01 36.36 5.32
CA GLY A 745 -2.04 36.46 6.78
C GLY A 745 -1.50 35.27 7.57
N ARG A 746 -1.06 34.20 6.90
CA ARG A 746 -0.49 32.99 7.53
C ARG A 746 1.02 32.93 7.35
N ALA A 747 1.72 32.54 8.40
CA ALA A 747 3.15 32.28 8.31
C ALA A 747 3.38 31.08 7.37
N ALA A 748 4.23 31.30 6.35
CA ALA A 748 4.67 30.27 5.44
C ALA A 748 6.01 29.68 5.92
N THR A 749 6.32 28.48 5.48
CA THR A 749 7.62 27.86 5.70
C THR A 749 8.70 28.64 4.96
N THR A 750 9.81 28.96 5.63
CA THR A 750 10.91 29.70 5.03
C THR A 750 11.93 28.80 4.31
N TYR A 751 11.76 27.48 4.41
CA TYR A 751 12.67 26.50 3.81
C TYR A 751 11.88 25.25 3.37
N ILE A 752 12.13 24.77 2.17
CA ILE A 752 11.57 23.52 1.68
C ILE A 752 12.62 22.42 1.88
N GLU A 753 12.28 21.40 2.66
CA GLU A 753 13.16 20.26 2.89
C GLU A 753 13.55 19.59 1.57
N GLY A 754 14.85 19.35 1.39
CA GLY A 754 15.38 18.71 0.18
C GLY A 754 15.54 19.62 -1.05
N GLN A 755 15.11 20.88 -1.02
CA GLN A 755 15.26 21.80 -2.17
C GLN A 755 16.30 22.92 -1.96
N ASP A 756 16.88 23.07 -0.78
CA ASP A 756 17.86 24.12 -0.45
C ASP A 756 17.43 25.53 -0.87
N ARG A 757 16.14 25.85 -0.72
CA ARG A 757 15.58 27.16 -1.09
C ARG A 757 14.31 27.47 -0.30
N PHE A 758 13.98 28.77 -0.22
CA PHE A 758 12.65 29.22 0.16
C PHE A 758 11.65 28.90 -0.96
N GLY A 759 10.42 28.52 -0.61
CA GLY A 759 9.36 28.37 -1.60
C GLY A 759 7.97 28.17 -0.98
N VAL A 760 6.96 28.53 -1.77
CA VAL A 760 5.54 28.35 -1.45
C VAL A 760 4.80 27.91 -2.71
N VAL A 761 3.93 26.92 -2.56
CA VAL A 761 2.91 26.55 -3.56
C VAL A 761 1.54 26.85 -2.95
N PHE A 762 0.82 27.79 -3.51
CA PHE A 762 -0.50 28.18 -3.05
C PHE A 762 -1.57 27.65 -4.02
N HIS A 763 -2.40 26.74 -3.54
CA HIS A 763 -3.48 26.13 -4.32
C HIS A 763 -4.78 26.93 -4.18
N GLY A 764 -5.57 27.01 -5.26
CA GLY A 764 -6.80 27.79 -5.30
C GLY A 764 -6.59 29.28 -4.99
N PRO A 765 -5.60 29.95 -5.61
CA PRO A 765 -5.31 31.35 -5.29
C PRO A 765 -6.48 32.27 -5.64
N PRO A 766 -6.70 33.38 -4.88
CA PRO A 766 -7.67 34.38 -5.21
C PRO A 766 -7.42 35.02 -6.59
N ALA A 767 -8.47 35.42 -7.30
CA ALA A 767 -8.35 36.00 -8.63
C ALA A 767 -7.56 37.31 -8.64
N GLU A 768 -7.59 38.05 -7.53
CA GLU A 768 -6.82 39.31 -7.31
C GLU A 768 -5.35 39.07 -6.98
N GLY A 769 -4.95 37.83 -6.82
CA GLY A 769 -3.59 37.40 -6.43
C GLY A 769 -3.37 37.36 -4.93
N LEU A 770 -2.18 36.84 -4.54
CA LEU A 770 -1.79 36.60 -3.18
C LEU A 770 -1.18 37.85 -2.52
N ASP A 771 -1.57 38.13 -1.28
CA ASP A 771 -0.90 39.08 -0.41
C ASP A 771 0.28 38.39 0.28
N VAL A 772 1.49 38.88 0.00
CA VAL A 772 2.73 38.23 0.46
C VAL A 772 3.63 39.24 1.13
N THR A 773 4.05 38.97 2.33
CA THR A 773 5.09 39.74 3.05
C THR A 773 6.33 38.89 3.21
N LEU A 774 7.47 39.36 2.69
CA LEU A 774 8.77 38.74 2.87
C LEU A 774 9.68 39.62 3.71
N VAL A 775 10.33 39.05 4.70
CA VAL A 775 11.40 39.71 5.46
C VAL A 775 12.73 39.08 5.06
N LEU A 776 13.63 39.89 4.53
CA LEU A 776 14.95 39.49 4.04
C LEU A 776 16.04 39.95 5.03
N GLN A 777 17.13 39.21 5.11
CA GLN A 777 18.28 39.51 6.02
C GLN A 777 19.01 40.78 5.66
N ASP A 778 18.96 41.21 4.38
CA ASP A 778 19.69 42.35 3.85
C ASP A 778 18.88 43.08 2.77
N THR A 779 19.45 44.17 2.25
CA THR A 779 18.82 45.05 1.25
C THR A 779 19.24 44.73 -0.21
N ALA A 780 20.03 43.67 -0.41
CA ALA A 780 20.46 43.32 -1.76
C ALA A 780 19.25 42.87 -2.63
N PRO A 781 19.32 43.04 -3.96
CA PRO A 781 18.30 42.58 -4.85
C PRO A 781 17.98 41.11 -4.63
N PHE A 782 16.69 40.75 -4.53
CA PHE A 782 16.21 39.42 -4.30
C PHE A 782 15.54 38.85 -5.57
N ALA A 783 16.09 37.74 -6.07
CA ALA A 783 15.51 37.06 -7.23
C ALA A 783 14.39 36.14 -6.81
N LEU A 784 13.17 36.43 -7.25
CA LEU A 784 11.97 35.64 -6.98
C LEU A 784 11.54 34.90 -8.26
N ARG A 785 11.59 33.58 -8.25
CA ARG A 785 11.11 32.72 -9.32
C ARG A 785 9.60 32.49 -9.11
N LEU A 786 8.78 32.96 -10.05
CA LEU A 786 7.33 32.78 -10.04
C LEU A 786 6.94 31.66 -11.00
N VAL A 787 6.04 30.78 -10.60
CA VAL A 787 5.47 29.74 -11.47
C VAL A 787 3.97 29.68 -11.22
N ASP A 788 3.19 29.69 -12.28
CA ASP A 788 1.77 29.39 -12.20
C ASP A 788 1.40 28.14 -12.99
N GLY A 789 0.36 27.45 -12.56
CA GLY A 789 -0.17 26.26 -13.21
C GLY A 789 -1.65 26.43 -13.58
N SER A 790 -1.99 26.16 -14.82
CA SER A 790 -3.37 26.26 -15.32
C SER A 790 -3.77 25.06 -16.17
N ASP A 791 -5.06 24.92 -16.45
CA ASP A 791 -5.60 23.98 -17.42
C ASP A 791 -5.42 24.49 -18.86
N GLY A 792 -5.72 23.60 -19.83
CA GLY A 792 -5.82 23.98 -21.21
C GLY A 792 -4.78 23.35 -22.14
N LEU A 793 -4.13 22.28 -21.74
CA LEU A 793 -3.13 21.57 -22.53
C LEU A 793 -3.62 21.26 -23.95
N THR A 794 -4.88 20.88 -24.09
CA THR A 794 -5.52 20.53 -25.37
C THR A 794 -5.65 21.68 -26.36
N THR A 795 -5.47 22.92 -25.91
CA THR A 795 -5.57 24.13 -26.74
C THR A 795 -4.23 24.54 -27.35
N LEU A 796 -3.14 23.90 -26.94
CA LEU A 796 -1.80 24.27 -27.37
C LEU A 796 -1.46 23.83 -28.78
N PRO A 797 -0.69 24.62 -29.52
CA PRO A 797 -0.14 24.20 -30.80
C PRO A 797 0.71 22.94 -30.64
N GLY A 798 0.51 21.98 -31.55
CA GLY A 798 1.22 20.71 -31.55
C GLY A 798 0.64 19.64 -30.64
N PHE A 799 -0.39 19.93 -29.82
CA PHE A 799 -1.11 18.91 -29.10
C PHE A 799 -1.97 18.04 -30.05
N THR A 800 -1.86 16.75 -29.90
CA THR A 800 -2.69 15.77 -30.64
C THR A 800 -3.57 15.03 -29.63
N PRO A 801 -4.88 14.99 -29.83
CA PRO A 801 -5.78 14.26 -28.92
C PRO A 801 -5.33 12.82 -28.70
N ARG A 802 -5.55 12.33 -27.48
CA ARG A 802 -5.32 10.92 -27.16
C ARG A 802 -6.34 10.05 -27.90
N PRO A 803 -5.91 8.90 -28.43
CA PRO A 803 -6.87 7.88 -28.88
C PRO A 803 -7.65 7.35 -27.66
N ASP A 804 -8.82 6.77 -27.89
CA ASP A 804 -9.70 6.27 -26.82
C ASP A 804 -9.04 5.20 -25.92
N THR A 805 -7.99 4.55 -26.41
CA THR A 805 -7.22 3.54 -25.66
C THR A 805 -6.06 4.13 -24.84
N VAL A 806 -5.90 5.46 -24.83
CA VAL A 806 -4.88 6.19 -24.09
C VAL A 806 -5.56 7.20 -23.19
N GLY A 807 -5.33 7.11 -21.89
CA GLY A 807 -5.98 7.94 -20.88
C GLY A 807 -5.01 8.83 -20.12
N VAL A 808 -5.57 9.85 -19.48
CA VAL A 808 -4.83 10.69 -18.53
C VAL A 808 -4.71 9.95 -17.20
N PHE A 809 -3.56 10.08 -16.56
CA PHE A 809 -3.29 9.55 -15.24
C PHE A 809 -2.41 10.52 -14.44
N GLY A 810 -2.52 10.46 -13.11
CA GLY A 810 -1.72 11.26 -12.19
C GLY A 810 -2.48 12.44 -11.62
N SER A 811 -1.86 13.11 -10.66
CA SER A 811 -2.45 14.25 -9.94
C SER A 811 -1.92 15.59 -10.46
N HIS A 812 -1.54 16.49 -9.62
CA HIS A 812 -1.31 17.93 -9.79
C HIS A 812 -0.60 18.40 -11.08
N SER A 813 0.29 17.62 -11.70
CA SER A 813 1.04 18.03 -12.90
C SER A 813 0.47 17.51 -14.22
N SER A 814 -0.47 16.56 -14.17
CA SER A 814 -1.07 16.02 -15.39
C SER A 814 -1.97 17.06 -16.06
N GLU A 815 -1.90 17.20 -17.39
CA GLU A 815 -2.64 18.19 -18.20
C GLU A 815 -2.31 19.66 -17.85
N LEU A 816 -1.21 19.91 -17.15
CA LEU A 816 -0.82 21.22 -16.64
C LEU A 816 -0.13 22.07 -17.71
N LEU A 817 -0.47 23.38 -17.74
CA LEU A 817 0.31 24.44 -18.38
C LEU A 817 1.07 25.20 -17.29
N ALA A 818 2.36 24.95 -17.14
CA ALA A 818 3.22 25.67 -16.22
C ALA A 818 3.90 26.84 -16.95
N VAL A 819 3.79 28.06 -16.40
CA VAL A 819 4.49 29.24 -16.93
C VAL A 819 5.34 29.84 -15.83
N ALA A 820 6.61 30.02 -16.12
CA ALA A 820 7.58 30.49 -15.14
C ALA A 820 8.25 31.79 -15.58
N ARG A 821 8.58 32.65 -14.61
CA ARG A 821 9.32 33.92 -14.78
C ARG A 821 10.14 34.20 -13.53
N THR A 822 11.32 34.79 -13.71
CA THR A 822 12.10 35.36 -12.61
C THR A 822 11.93 36.87 -12.56
N GLN A 823 11.67 37.42 -11.39
CA GLN A 823 11.59 38.83 -11.16
C GLN A 823 12.57 39.22 -10.07
N THR A 824 13.43 40.20 -10.34
CA THR A 824 14.33 40.78 -9.34
C THR A 824 13.61 41.93 -8.61
N LEU A 825 13.53 41.79 -7.30
CA LEU A 825 12.86 42.72 -6.39
C LEU A 825 13.86 43.58 -5.64
#